data_96bfb220ab9bf779d7c3ae92186a6f5d
#
_entry.id   96bfb220ab9bf779d7c3ae92186a6f5d
#
_cell.length_a   1.000
_cell.length_b   1.000
_cell.length_c   1.000
_cell.angle_alpha   90.00
_cell.angle_beta   90.00
_cell.angle_gamma   90.00
#
_symmetry.space_group_name_H-M   'P 1'
#
loop_
_entity.id
_entity.type
_entity.pdbx_description
1 polymer ?
#
loop_
_entity_poly.entity_id
_entity_poly.type
_entity_poly.pdbx_seq_one_letter_code
_entity_poly.pdbx_strand_id
1 'polypeptide(L)'
;MSKVIGIDLGTTNSCVSVMEGTQAKVLENTEGARTTPSVVAFSENNEKLVGQAAKRQAVTNPENTIFAVKRLIGRNFEDDTVKKDIESSTFKIVKSEKGDAWLEIKGQKYSPSQISAFILQKMKMTAEKYLGQEVTKAVITVPAYFNDAQRQATKDAGKIAGLEVLRIINEPTAASLAYGLDKKTSKKIAVYDLGGGTFDVSILELGDGVFEVKSTNGDTFLGGEDFDNTIVNYLVDEFKKENGIDLKTDKLALQRLKEAAEKAKIELSSTEQTEVNLPFITADKTGPKHIALKMTRAKLEALVEDLIGKTIPPCKTALKDSGLSAGEIDEVIMVGGMTRMPKVIQEVKNFFGKEPNKSVNPDEVVAMGAAIQAGVLQGDVKDVLLLDVTPLSLGIETLGGVSTKLIDKNTTIPTKKSQVFSTAEDNQPAVSIRVLQGEREMATDNKLLGNFELIGIAPSPRGVPQIEVTFDIDANGIVNVSAKDKGTGKEQKIQIQASGGLSEEEINKMVKEAEANKEADKKKRDSVDARNQADTLLHATEKNLKEHGAKVSEADKKTIETSAANLRNALKGTDVEEIQKKTQDLVQSSMKLGEAVYKSQQNAKPDATAKDNGKKDEGKKDDNVVDADFEEVKEKEEDKEKSA
;
A
#
# COMPACT_ATOMS: atom_id res chain seq x y z
N MET A 1 -5.87 26.71 0.51
CA MET A 1 -4.70 25.92 0.07
C MET A 1 -5.18 24.50 -0.21
N SER A 2 -4.71 23.83 -1.25
CA SER A 2 -5.07 22.43 -1.50
C SER A 2 -4.57 21.57 -0.34
N LYS A 3 -5.41 20.68 0.18
CA LYS A 3 -5.02 19.74 1.26
C LYS A 3 -3.95 18.78 0.77
N VAL A 4 -2.97 18.47 1.61
CA VAL A 4 -1.98 17.41 1.36
C VAL A 4 -2.48 16.14 2.02
N ILE A 5 -2.43 15.02 1.30
CA ILE A 5 -2.86 13.72 1.80
C ILE A 5 -1.65 12.86 2.20
N GLY A 6 -1.84 12.01 3.20
CA GLY A 6 -0.90 10.95 3.55
C GLY A 6 -1.34 9.62 2.94
N ILE A 7 -0.44 8.95 2.22
CA ILE A 7 -0.73 7.66 1.59
C ILE A 7 0.27 6.62 2.08
N ASP A 8 -0.26 5.54 2.64
CA ASP A 8 0.46 4.28 2.77
C ASP A 8 0.25 3.45 1.50
N LEU A 9 1.31 3.33 0.70
CA LEU A 9 1.33 2.50 -0.50
C LEU A 9 1.81 1.09 -0.13
N GLY A 10 0.95 0.30 0.48
CA GLY A 10 1.31 -1.04 0.95
C GLY A 10 1.40 -2.09 -0.17
N THR A 11 2.12 -3.19 0.08
CA THR A 11 2.26 -4.31 -0.87
C THR A 11 0.92 -4.99 -1.15
N THR A 12 0.13 -5.26 -0.11
CA THR A 12 -1.15 -5.97 -0.20
C THR A 12 -2.34 -5.01 -0.13
N ASN A 13 -2.29 -4.02 0.77
CA ASN A 13 -3.32 -3.02 0.94
C ASN A 13 -2.71 -1.63 1.04
N SER A 14 -3.39 -0.63 0.48
CA SER A 14 -3.04 0.79 0.60
C SER A 14 -4.08 1.54 1.42
N CYS A 15 -3.64 2.60 2.09
CA CYS A 15 -4.49 3.40 2.97
C CYS A 15 -4.23 4.89 2.73
N VAL A 16 -5.27 5.73 2.83
CA VAL A 16 -5.16 7.17 2.69
C VAL A 16 -5.73 7.88 3.90
N SER A 17 -5.05 8.92 4.34
CA SER A 17 -5.40 9.73 5.51
C SER A 17 -5.22 11.21 5.22
N VAL A 18 -5.94 12.05 5.97
CA VAL A 18 -5.84 13.51 5.93
C VAL A 18 -5.78 14.09 7.34
N MET A 19 -5.25 15.30 7.47
CA MET A 19 -5.38 16.06 8.72
C MET A 19 -6.74 16.75 8.80
N GLU A 20 -7.47 16.49 9.89
CA GLU A 20 -8.67 17.24 10.31
C GLU A 20 -8.35 17.94 11.63
N GLY A 21 -8.08 19.24 11.55
CA GLY A 21 -7.55 19.97 12.70
C GLY A 21 -6.20 19.42 13.13
N THR A 22 -6.10 18.93 14.36
CA THR A 22 -4.88 18.34 14.95
C THR A 22 -4.82 16.82 14.86
N GLN A 23 -5.84 16.17 14.30
CA GLN A 23 -5.92 14.71 14.25
C GLN A 23 -5.80 14.20 12.81
N ALA A 24 -5.09 13.09 12.64
CA ALA A 24 -5.06 12.36 11.39
C ALA A 24 -6.28 11.43 11.29
N LYS A 25 -6.98 11.50 10.17
CA LYS A 25 -8.18 10.69 9.89
C LYS A 25 -7.97 9.81 8.68
N VAL A 26 -8.13 8.52 8.85
CA VAL A 26 -8.15 7.54 7.76
C VAL A 26 -9.48 7.64 7.01
N LEU A 27 -9.41 7.64 5.69
CA LEU A 27 -10.57 7.82 4.82
C LEU A 27 -11.12 6.48 4.35
N GLU A 28 -12.44 6.36 4.35
CA GLU A 28 -13.12 5.21 3.76
C GLU A 28 -13.18 5.34 2.25
N ASN A 29 -12.92 4.25 1.56
CA ASN A 29 -13.03 4.18 0.11
C ASN A 29 -14.51 4.08 -0.34
N THR A 30 -14.73 4.01 -1.65
CA THR A 30 -16.08 3.93 -2.22
C THR A 30 -16.84 2.66 -1.84
N GLU A 31 -16.13 1.64 -1.37
CA GLU A 31 -16.65 0.36 -0.91
C GLU A 31 -16.88 0.31 0.62
N GLY A 32 -16.68 1.44 1.33
CA GLY A 32 -16.86 1.56 2.78
C GLY A 32 -15.72 0.95 3.61
N ALA A 33 -14.59 0.59 2.98
CA ALA A 33 -13.43 0.05 3.67
C ALA A 33 -12.37 1.13 3.89
N ARG A 34 -11.64 1.05 5.01
CA ARG A 34 -10.56 1.99 5.37
C ARG A 34 -9.23 1.67 4.69
N THR A 35 -9.09 0.46 4.17
CA THR A 35 -7.98 0.03 3.33
C THR A 35 -8.47 -0.38 1.94
N THR A 36 -7.63 -0.26 0.94
CA THR A 36 -7.92 -0.64 -0.44
C THR A 36 -6.89 -1.66 -0.89
N PRO A 37 -7.29 -2.84 -1.42
CA PRO A 37 -6.35 -3.79 -1.96
C PRO A 37 -5.43 -3.16 -3.02
N SER A 38 -4.12 -3.39 -2.92
CA SER A 38 -3.12 -2.93 -3.88
C SER A 38 -3.11 -3.85 -5.11
N VAL A 39 -4.29 -3.99 -5.73
CA VAL A 39 -4.55 -4.88 -6.87
C VAL A 39 -5.06 -4.05 -8.04
N VAL A 40 -4.51 -4.32 -9.22
CA VAL A 40 -4.91 -3.69 -10.49
C VAL A 40 -5.24 -4.78 -11.48
N ALA A 41 -6.37 -4.66 -12.16
CA ALA A 41 -6.78 -5.62 -13.17
C ALA A 41 -7.21 -4.93 -14.46
N PHE A 42 -7.04 -5.65 -15.58
CA PHE A 42 -7.44 -5.20 -16.91
C PHE A 42 -8.53 -6.14 -17.41
N SER A 43 -9.76 -5.61 -17.53
CA SER A 43 -10.91 -6.37 -18.02
C SER A 43 -10.76 -6.76 -19.50
N GLU A 44 -11.65 -7.59 -20.03
CA GLU A 44 -11.65 -7.95 -21.45
C GLU A 44 -11.70 -6.71 -22.37
N ASN A 45 -12.43 -5.69 -21.96
CA ASN A 45 -12.58 -4.43 -22.69
C ASN A 45 -11.44 -3.42 -22.43
N ASN A 46 -10.31 -3.86 -21.86
CA ASN A 46 -9.18 -3.01 -21.47
C ASN A 46 -9.54 -1.92 -20.41
N GLU A 47 -10.62 -2.11 -19.68
CA GLU A 47 -10.94 -1.26 -18.54
C GLU A 47 -10.00 -1.56 -17.38
N LYS A 48 -9.47 -0.51 -16.75
CA LYS A 48 -8.61 -0.62 -15.57
C LYS A 48 -9.46 -0.64 -14.31
N LEU A 49 -9.39 -1.72 -13.57
CA LEU A 49 -10.01 -1.87 -12.25
C LEU A 49 -8.93 -1.80 -11.18
N VAL A 50 -9.24 -1.16 -10.05
CA VAL A 50 -8.30 -1.00 -8.93
C VAL A 50 -9.00 -1.31 -7.61
N GLY A 51 -8.28 -1.95 -6.70
CA GLY A 51 -8.77 -2.26 -5.37
C GLY A 51 -9.68 -3.48 -5.33
N GLN A 52 -10.77 -3.42 -4.60
CA GLN A 52 -11.66 -4.56 -4.38
C GLN A 52 -12.30 -5.07 -5.67
N ALA A 53 -12.60 -4.18 -6.62
CA ALA A 53 -13.14 -4.56 -7.92
C ALA A 53 -12.14 -5.41 -8.71
N ALA A 54 -10.85 -5.05 -8.69
CA ALA A 54 -9.77 -5.84 -9.29
C ALA A 54 -9.58 -7.18 -8.56
N LYS A 55 -9.58 -7.18 -7.23
CA LYS A 55 -9.41 -8.41 -6.42
C LYS A 55 -10.52 -9.42 -6.69
N ARG A 56 -11.77 -8.99 -6.86
CA ARG A 56 -12.91 -9.91 -7.13
C ARG A 56 -12.78 -10.69 -8.43
N GLN A 57 -12.13 -10.15 -9.46
CA GLN A 57 -11.97 -10.86 -10.74
C GLN A 57 -10.66 -11.66 -10.83
N ALA A 58 -9.81 -11.63 -9.80
CA ALA A 58 -8.51 -12.31 -9.82
C ALA A 58 -8.65 -13.81 -10.17
N VAL A 59 -9.65 -14.48 -9.64
CA VAL A 59 -9.93 -15.90 -9.94
C VAL A 59 -10.29 -16.15 -11.41
N THR A 60 -11.06 -15.27 -12.03
CA THR A 60 -11.53 -15.46 -13.42
C THR A 60 -10.60 -14.85 -14.46
N ASN A 61 -9.71 -13.94 -14.04
CA ASN A 61 -8.79 -13.21 -14.91
C ASN A 61 -7.38 -13.08 -14.29
N PRO A 62 -6.75 -14.21 -13.85
CA PRO A 62 -5.50 -14.16 -13.09
C PRO A 62 -4.32 -13.58 -13.89
N GLU A 63 -4.27 -13.81 -15.20
CA GLU A 63 -3.15 -13.35 -16.04
C GLU A 63 -3.12 -11.83 -16.24
N ASN A 64 -4.27 -11.16 -16.08
CA ASN A 64 -4.40 -9.70 -16.23
C ASN A 64 -4.75 -9.01 -14.91
N THR A 65 -4.58 -9.69 -13.78
CA THR A 65 -4.77 -9.16 -12.43
C THR A 65 -3.44 -9.15 -11.70
N ILE A 66 -2.96 -7.96 -11.39
CA ILE A 66 -1.64 -7.70 -10.81
C ILE A 66 -1.80 -7.40 -9.33
N PHE A 67 -1.04 -8.09 -8.51
CA PHE A 67 -0.93 -7.88 -7.07
C PHE A 67 0.55 -7.86 -6.66
N ALA A 68 0.85 -7.40 -5.45
CA ALA A 68 2.19 -7.33 -4.88
C ALA A 68 3.23 -6.59 -5.76
N VAL A 69 2.79 -5.65 -6.63
CA VAL A 69 3.66 -4.94 -7.57
C VAL A 69 4.79 -4.16 -6.89
N LYS A 70 4.60 -3.77 -5.63
CA LYS A 70 5.62 -3.10 -4.81
C LYS A 70 6.90 -3.93 -4.67
N ARG A 71 6.82 -5.27 -4.75
CA ARG A 71 7.99 -6.16 -4.72
C ARG A 71 8.88 -6.05 -5.97
N LEU A 72 8.32 -5.57 -7.08
CA LEU A 72 9.04 -5.39 -8.37
C LEU A 72 9.55 -3.96 -8.57
N ILE A 73 9.07 -2.99 -7.78
CA ILE A 73 9.41 -1.57 -7.96
C ILE A 73 10.90 -1.33 -7.75
N GLY A 74 11.56 -0.67 -8.72
CA GLY A 74 13.00 -0.35 -8.67
C GLY A 74 13.93 -1.58 -8.69
N ARG A 75 13.44 -2.74 -9.16
CA ARG A 75 14.23 -3.98 -9.23
C ARG A 75 14.64 -4.32 -10.66
N ASN A 76 15.83 -4.94 -10.77
CA ASN A 76 16.31 -5.50 -12.02
C ASN A 76 15.65 -6.87 -12.28
N PHE A 77 15.37 -7.19 -13.54
CA PHE A 77 14.76 -8.47 -13.95
C PHE A 77 15.61 -9.69 -13.53
N GLU A 78 16.93 -9.53 -13.49
CA GLU A 78 17.86 -10.60 -13.13
C GLU A 78 18.02 -10.79 -11.61
N ASP A 79 17.42 -9.93 -10.78
CA ASP A 79 17.47 -10.07 -9.31
C ASP A 79 16.85 -11.41 -8.89
N ASP A 80 17.49 -12.13 -7.97
CA ASP A 80 17.02 -13.44 -7.52
C ASP A 80 15.64 -13.39 -6.86
N THR A 81 15.29 -12.26 -6.26
CA THR A 81 13.95 -12.02 -5.71
C THR A 81 12.90 -11.94 -6.81
N VAL A 82 13.21 -11.31 -7.94
CA VAL A 82 12.33 -11.22 -9.11
C VAL A 82 12.12 -12.60 -9.74
N LYS A 83 13.17 -13.44 -9.81
CA LYS A 83 13.04 -14.83 -10.30
C LYS A 83 12.05 -15.64 -9.48
N LYS A 84 12.06 -15.48 -8.16
CA LYS A 84 11.08 -16.13 -7.25
C LYS A 84 9.65 -15.63 -7.52
N ASP A 85 9.49 -14.32 -7.74
CA ASP A 85 8.18 -13.77 -8.06
C ASP A 85 7.68 -14.25 -9.42
N ILE A 86 8.55 -14.43 -10.44
CA ILE A 86 8.20 -15.01 -11.73
C ILE A 86 7.63 -16.43 -11.57
N GLU A 87 8.25 -17.26 -10.74
CA GLU A 87 7.82 -18.64 -10.50
C GLU A 87 6.46 -18.73 -9.80
N SER A 88 6.13 -17.74 -8.95
CA SER A 88 4.90 -17.74 -8.15
C SER A 88 3.79 -16.89 -8.75
N SER A 89 4.06 -16.03 -9.74
CA SER A 89 3.07 -15.11 -10.30
C SER A 89 2.13 -15.77 -11.31
N THR A 90 0.88 -15.34 -11.30
CA THR A 90 -0.10 -15.72 -12.33
C THR A 90 -0.02 -14.83 -13.58
N PHE A 91 0.47 -13.61 -13.44
CA PHE A 91 0.70 -12.64 -14.51
C PHE A 91 2.14 -12.72 -15.04
N LYS A 92 2.40 -12.14 -16.19
CA LYS A 92 3.69 -12.22 -16.89
C LYS A 92 4.61 -11.06 -16.47
N ILE A 93 5.77 -11.40 -15.90
CA ILE A 93 6.87 -10.47 -15.61
C ILE A 93 7.88 -10.59 -16.74
N VAL A 94 8.33 -9.46 -17.29
CA VAL A 94 9.22 -9.39 -18.48
C VAL A 94 10.35 -8.40 -18.22
N LYS A 95 11.45 -8.59 -18.97
CA LYS A 95 12.57 -7.66 -18.96
C LYS A 95 12.26 -6.42 -19.79
N SER A 96 12.48 -5.23 -19.23
CA SER A 96 12.45 -3.97 -19.97
C SER A 96 13.68 -3.80 -20.85
N GLU A 97 13.70 -2.81 -21.74
CA GLU A 97 14.87 -2.47 -22.57
C GLU A 97 16.09 -2.06 -21.73
N LYS A 98 15.82 -1.47 -20.55
CA LYS A 98 16.85 -1.02 -19.60
C LYS A 98 17.24 -2.10 -18.58
N GLY A 99 16.60 -3.27 -18.60
CA GLY A 99 16.92 -4.40 -17.73
C GLY A 99 16.04 -4.56 -16.49
N ASP A 100 15.06 -3.67 -16.27
CA ASP A 100 14.17 -3.75 -15.11
C ASP A 100 13.09 -4.82 -15.25
N ALA A 101 12.52 -5.21 -14.10
CA ALA A 101 11.36 -6.07 -14.03
C ALA A 101 10.09 -5.28 -14.38
N TRP A 102 9.52 -5.52 -15.56
CA TRP A 102 8.26 -4.95 -16.03
C TRP A 102 7.19 -6.02 -16.13
N LEU A 103 5.96 -5.61 -16.39
CA LEU A 103 4.81 -6.51 -16.55
C LEU A 103 4.31 -6.44 -18.00
N GLU A 104 3.92 -7.59 -18.55
CA GLU A 104 3.25 -7.66 -19.84
C GLU A 104 1.80 -8.09 -19.65
N ILE A 105 0.88 -7.21 -20.01
CA ILE A 105 -0.57 -7.40 -19.83
C ILE A 105 -1.22 -7.17 -21.18
N LYS A 106 -1.87 -8.19 -21.72
CA LYS A 106 -2.51 -8.12 -23.06
C LYS A 106 -1.59 -7.59 -24.15
N GLY A 107 -0.31 -7.97 -24.12
CA GLY A 107 0.70 -7.55 -25.10
C GLY A 107 1.26 -6.13 -24.89
N GLN A 108 0.80 -5.40 -23.88
CA GLN A 108 1.35 -4.10 -23.50
C GLN A 108 2.26 -4.24 -22.29
N LYS A 109 3.37 -3.48 -22.29
CA LYS A 109 4.33 -3.47 -21.18
C LYS A 109 4.05 -2.30 -20.24
N TYR A 110 4.05 -2.60 -18.95
CA TYR A 110 3.84 -1.64 -17.86
C TYR A 110 5.01 -1.72 -16.88
N SER A 111 5.52 -0.56 -16.47
CA SER A 111 6.45 -0.51 -15.34
C SER A 111 5.71 -0.71 -14.01
N PRO A 112 6.38 -1.23 -12.96
CA PRO A 112 5.81 -1.27 -11.62
C PRO A 112 5.34 0.09 -11.11
N SER A 113 6.04 1.17 -11.48
CA SER A 113 5.64 2.55 -11.15
C SER A 113 4.32 2.95 -11.78
N GLN A 114 4.04 2.53 -13.03
CA GLN A 114 2.74 2.78 -13.69
C GLN A 114 1.60 2.03 -12.98
N ILE A 115 1.81 0.77 -12.62
CA ILE A 115 0.80 0.00 -11.90
C ILE A 115 0.56 0.60 -10.50
N SER A 116 1.62 0.98 -9.80
CA SER A 116 1.53 1.69 -8.51
C SER A 116 0.81 3.04 -8.64
N ALA A 117 1.00 3.75 -9.76
CA ALA A 117 0.30 5.00 -10.03
C ALA A 117 -1.22 4.81 -10.12
N PHE A 118 -1.73 3.69 -10.65
CA PHE A 118 -3.17 3.42 -10.67
C PHE A 118 -3.72 3.24 -9.25
N ILE A 119 -2.95 2.63 -8.35
CA ILE A 119 -3.32 2.51 -6.93
C ILE A 119 -3.34 3.90 -6.29
N LEU A 120 -2.30 4.72 -6.52
CA LEU A 120 -2.22 6.09 -6.00
C LEU A 120 -3.33 6.98 -6.53
N GLN A 121 -3.74 6.82 -7.80
CA GLN A 121 -4.91 7.49 -8.36
C GLN A 121 -6.20 7.12 -7.62
N LYS A 122 -6.38 5.85 -7.24
CA LYS A 122 -7.53 5.41 -6.43
C LYS A 122 -7.49 6.06 -5.04
N MET A 123 -6.32 6.19 -4.40
CA MET A 123 -6.15 6.88 -3.13
C MET A 123 -6.48 8.37 -3.25
N LYS A 124 -5.94 9.04 -4.29
CA LYS A 124 -6.25 10.43 -4.63
C LYS A 124 -7.76 10.63 -4.78
N MET A 125 -8.41 9.81 -5.58
CA MET A 125 -9.87 9.88 -5.82
C MET A 125 -10.69 9.66 -4.54
N THR A 126 -10.25 8.78 -3.66
CA THR A 126 -10.89 8.56 -2.35
C THR A 126 -10.82 9.84 -1.52
N ALA A 127 -9.66 10.49 -1.48
CA ALA A 127 -9.47 11.75 -0.77
C ALA A 127 -10.26 12.91 -1.40
N GLU A 128 -10.26 13.03 -2.72
CA GLU A 128 -11.02 14.06 -3.44
C GLU A 128 -12.53 13.95 -3.20
N LYS A 129 -13.05 12.71 -3.20
CA LYS A 129 -14.47 12.46 -2.89
C LYS A 129 -14.82 12.90 -1.47
N TYR A 130 -13.94 12.58 -0.51
CA TYR A 130 -14.15 12.95 0.88
C TYR A 130 -14.06 14.48 1.10
N LEU A 131 -13.02 15.10 0.52
CA LEU A 131 -12.73 16.54 0.72
C LEU A 131 -13.59 17.47 -0.14
N GLY A 132 -14.28 16.95 -1.17
CA GLY A 132 -15.05 17.76 -2.11
C GLY A 132 -14.21 18.71 -2.97
N GLN A 133 -12.89 18.50 -3.04
CA GLN A 133 -11.95 19.34 -3.79
C GLN A 133 -10.84 18.52 -4.44
N GLU A 134 -10.19 19.09 -5.45
CA GLU A 134 -9.04 18.47 -6.10
C GLU A 134 -7.85 18.35 -5.13
N VAL A 135 -7.18 17.20 -5.17
CA VAL A 135 -5.96 16.90 -4.41
C VAL A 135 -4.78 16.77 -5.36
N THR A 136 -3.78 17.63 -5.19
CA THR A 136 -2.59 17.66 -6.05
C THR A 136 -1.30 17.29 -5.33
N LYS A 137 -1.32 17.16 -3.99
CA LYS A 137 -0.12 16.98 -3.18
C LYS A 137 -0.27 15.81 -2.21
N ALA A 138 0.82 15.06 -2.03
CA ALA A 138 0.84 13.91 -1.13
C ALA A 138 2.18 13.73 -0.42
N VAL A 139 2.12 13.09 0.75
CA VAL A 139 3.23 12.37 1.39
C VAL A 139 2.98 10.88 1.17
N ILE A 140 3.97 10.16 0.66
CA ILE A 140 3.85 8.73 0.33
C ILE A 140 4.88 7.95 1.15
N THR A 141 4.49 6.79 1.67
CA THR A 141 5.36 5.95 2.49
C THR A 141 6.10 4.91 1.67
N VAL A 142 7.26 4.51 2.17
CA VAL A 142 8.06 3.40 1.65
C VAL A 142 8.64 2.60 2.81
N PRO A 143 8.96 1.32 2.63
CA PRO A 143 9.72 0.55 3.59
C PRO A 143 11.04 1.27 3.94
N ALA A 144 11.45 1.20 5.21
CA ALA A 144 12.67 1.89 5.66
C ALA A 144 13.92 1.36 4.95
N TYR A 145 13.94 0.07 4.63
CA TYR A 145 15.06 -0.61 3.98
C TYR A 145 15.03 -0.54 2.43
N PHE A 146 14.12 0.27 1.85
CA PHE A 146 14.14 0.54 0.41
C PHE A 146 15.42 1.28 0.01
N ASN A 147 16.04 0.83 -1.08
CA ASN A 147 17.16 1.53 -1.70
C ASN A 147 16.70 2.77 -2.47
N ASP A 148 17.65 3.57 -2.92
CA ASP A 148 17.40 4.83 -3.64
C ASP A 148 16.54 4.62 -4.90
N ALA A 149 16.82 3.58 -5.69
CA ALA A 149 16.08 3.23 -6.89
C ALA A 149 14.58 2.97 -6.62
N GLN A 150 14.27 2.27 -5.54
CA GLN A 150 12.91 1.96 -5.12
C GLN A 150 12.18 3.21 -4.61
N ARG A 151 12.88 4.10 -3.89
CA ARG A 151 12.35 5.40 -3.43
C ARG A 151 12.01 6.31 -4.59
N GLN A 152 12.95 6.45 -5.55
CA GLN A 152 12.74 7.25 -6.74
C GLN A 152 11.58 6.70 -7.59
N ALA A 153 11.51 5.40 -7.83
CA ALA A 153 10.43 4.76 -8.57
C ALA A 153 9.05 4.95 -7.89
N THR A 154 9.00 5.00 -6.56
CA THR A 154 7.78 5.32 -5.81
C THR A 154 7.39 6.80 -5.98
N LYS A 155 8.37 7.72 -5.95
CA LYS A 155 8.15 9.14 -6.22
C LYS A 155 7.63 9.37 -7.65
N ASP A 156 8.18 8.66 -8.63
CA ASP A 156 7.74 8.69 -10.02
C ASP A 156 6.31 8.16 -10.17
N ALA A 157 5.94 7.10 -9.45
CA ALA A 157 4.56 6.60 -9.42
C ALA A 157 3.58 7.68 -8.93
N GLY A 158 3.96 8.44 -7.88
CA GLY A 158 3.19 9.59 -7.41
C GLY A 158 3.01 10.66 -8.49
N LYS A 159 4.10 11.02 -9.20
CA LYS A 159 4.08 11.98 -10.31
C LYS A 159 3.17 11.50 -11.45
N ILE A 160 3.26 10.23 -11.85
CA ILE A 160 2.39 9.61 -12.87
C ILE A 160 0.91 9.63 -12.44
N ALA A 161 0.65 9.49 -11.13
CA ALA A 161 -0.70 9.59 -10.57
C ALA A 161 -1.27 11.03 -10.55
N GLY A 162 -0.48 12.04 -10.97
CA GLY A 162 -0.86 13.44 -10.93
C GLY A 162 -0.76 14.04 -9.52
N LEU A 163 0.21 13.56 -8.72
CA LEU A 163 0.49 14.05 -7.37
C LEU A 163 1.90 14.67 -7.31
N GLU A 164 2.00 15.88 -6.80
CA GLU A 164 3.26 16.42 -6.32
C GLU A 164 3.63 15.71 -5.01
N VAL A 165 4.66 14.87 -5.04
CA VAL A 165 5.14 14.15 -3.86
C VAL A 165 6.03 15.08 -3.05
N LEU A 166 5.49 15.66 -1.98
CA LEU A 166 6.21 16.59 -1.11
C LEU A 166 7.28 15.88 -0.27
N ARG A 167 6.98 14.64 0.13
CA ARG A 167 7.90 13.82 0.93
C ARG A 167 7.68 12.33 0.64
N ILE A 168 8.77 11.59 0.54
CA ILE A 168 8.81 10.15 0.74
C ILE A 168 9.23 9.93 2.20
N ILE A 169 8.45 9.18 2.98
CA ILE A 169 8.71 8.91 4.39
C ILE A 169 8.76 7.40 4.65
N ASN A 170 9.63 6.97 5.54
CA ASN A 170 9.71 5.55 5.93
C ASN A 170 8.48 5.11 6.72
N GLU A 171 7.95 3.91 6.43
CA GLU A 171 6.76 3.33 7.08
C GLU A 171 6.88 3.28 8.61
N PRO A 172 7.96 2.73 9.21
CA PRO A 172 8.09 2.71 10.66
C PRO A 172 8.24 4.13 11.27
N THR A 173 8.83 5.06 10.52
CA THR A 173 8.96 6.46 10.93
C THR A 173 7.60 7.16 10.93
N ALA A 174 6.78 6.94 9.90
CA ALA A 174 5.40 7.42 9.85
C ALA A 174 4.57 6.82 11.01
N ALA A 175 4.68 5.51 11.26
CA ALA A 175 3.99 4.86 12.37
C ALA A 175 4.38 5.48 13.72
N SER A 176 5.66 5.79 13.93
CA SER A 176 6.15 6.45 15.15
C SER A 176 5.55 7.84 15.35
N LEU A 177 5.38 8.63 14.28
CA LEU A 177 4.71 9.94 14.33
C LEU A 177 3.27 9.80 14.82
N ALA A 178 2.52 8.87 14.25
CA ALA A 178 1.13 8.64 14.65
C ALA A 178 1.02 8.13 16.10
N TYR A 179 1.97 7.29 16.53
CA TYR A 179 2.01 6.77 17.89
C TYR A 179 2.42 7.84 18.92
N GLY A 180 3.42 8.67 18.58
CA GLY A 180 4.13 9.54 19.53
C GLY A 180 3.64 10.98 19.57
N LEU A 181 2.73 11.41 18.68
CA LEU A 181 2.34 12.82 18.52
C LEU A 181 1.87 13.47 19.83
N ASP A 182 1.12 12.73 20.66
CA ASP A 182 0.57 13.20 21.93
C ASP A 182 1.46 12.90 23.14
N LYS A 183 2.63 12.30 22.95
CA LYS A 183 3.48 11.83 24.05
C LYS A 183 4.53 12.87 24.41
N LYS A 184 4.53 13.30 25.68
CA LYS A 184 5.45 14.31 26.21
C LYS A 184 6.70 13.74 26.89
N THR A 185 6.75 12.41 27.10
CA THR A 185 7.88 11.76 27.77
C THR A 185 8.86 11.19 26.77
N SER A 186 10.16 11.38 27.03
CA SER A 186 11.20 10.72 26.23
C SER A 186 11.07 9.20 26.34
N LYS A 187 11.10 8.52 25.18
CA LYS A 187 10.99 7.06 25.08
C LYS A 187 11.90 6.54 23.97
N LYS A 188 12.49 5.39 24.23
CA LYS A 188 13.17 4.57 23.24
C LYS A 188 12.20 3.49 22.76
N ILE A 189 11.85 3.51 21.48
CA ILE A 189 10.89 2.57 20.93
C ILE A 189 11.52 1.74 19.82
N ALA A 190 11.03 0.51 19.67
CA ALA A 190 11.25 -0.29 18.47
C ALA A 190 9.94 -0.33 17.68
N VAL A 191 9.99 -0.01 16.39
CA VAL A 191 8.88 -0.24 15.46
C VAL A 191 9.21 -1.51 14.69
N TYR A 192 8.37 -2.54 14.87
CA TYR A 192 8.46 -3.82 14.18
C TYR A 192 7.34 -3.88 13.15
N ASP A 193 7.70 -3.71 11.88
CA ASP A 193 6.77 -3.65 10.76
C ASP A 193 6.92 -4.90 9.89
N LEU A 194 5.94 -5.81 9.98
CA LEU A 194 5.84 -6.99 9.12
C LEU A 194 4.58 -6.88 8.27
N GLY A 195 4.78 -6.38 7.06
CA GLY A 195 3.73 -6.15 6.08
C GLY A 195 3.45 -7.34 5.16
N GLY A 196 2.83 -7.05 4.01
CA GLY A 196 2.53 -8.07 2.99
C GLY A 196 3.76 -8.53 2.20
N GLY A 197 4.77 -7.68 2.03
CA GLY A 197 5.92 -7.98 1.17
C GLY A 197 7.29 -7.67 1.76
N THR A 198 7.34 -6.88 2.83
CA THR A 198 8.58 -6.40 3.46
C THR A 198 8.52 -6.54 4.96
N PHE A 199 9.70 -6.67 5.55
CA PHE A 199 9.92 -6.58 6.98
C PHE A 199 10.89 -5.44 7.28
N ASP A 200 10.51 -4.54 8.17
CA ASP A 200 11.35 -3.45 8.67
C ASP A 200 11.36 -3.41 10.20
N VAL A 201 12.50 -3.08 10.77
CA VAL A 201 12.64 -2.76 12.18
C VAL A 201 13.42 -1.47 12.31
N SER A 202 12.88 -0.51 13.06
CA SER A 202 13.54 0.77 13.35
C SER A 202 13.58 1.02 14.84
N ILE A 203 14.72 1.49 15.32
CA ILE A 203 14.91 1.93 16.70
C ILE A 203 14.91 3.45 16.71
N LEU A 204 14.02 4.03 17.50
CA LEU A 204 13.81 5.47 17.56
C LEU A 204 13.88 5.97 19.00
N GLU A 205 14.30 7.22 19.15
CA GLU A 205 14.16 7.99 20.38
C GLU A 205 13.14 9.11 20.15
N LEU A 206 12.13 9.13 21.00
CA LEU A 206 11.05 10.13 20.98
C LEU A 206 11.22 11.04 22.19
N GLY A 207 11.06 12.35 22.04
CA GLY A 207 11.07 13.29 23.14
C GLY A 207 10.84 14.73 22.68
N ASP A 208 9.99 15.46 23.41
CA ASP A 208 9.73 16.89 23.21
C ASP A 208 9.44 17.29 21.74
N GLY A 209 8.66 16.46 21.03
CA GLY A 209 8.33 16.68 19.62
C GLY A 209 9.42 16.25 18.63
N VAL A 210 10.56 15.73 19.10
CA VAL A 210 11.63 15.20 18.26
C VAL A 210 11.45 13.69 18.10
N PHE A 211 11.50 13.23 16.86
CA PHE A 211 11.46 11.83 16.44
C PHE A 211 12.76 11.51 15.75
N GLU A 212 13.70 10.90 16.45
CA GLU A 212 15.02 10.58 15.95
C GLU A 212 15.15 9.08 15.69
N VAL A 213 15.34 8.68 14.43
CA VAL A 213 15.70 7.31 14.08
C VAL A 213 17.18 7.11 14.41
N LYS A 214 17.47 6.13 15.27
CA LYS A 214 18.85 5.77 15.65
C LYS A 214 19.43 4.74 14.69
N SER A 215 18.60 3.78 14.27
CA SER A 215 18.98 2.75 13.31
C SER A 215 17.76 2.13 12.67
N THR A 216 17.96 1.59 11.47
CA THR A 216 16.96 0.79 10.76
C THR A 216 17.62 -0.42 10.11
N ASN A 217 16.88 -1.51 10.02
CA ASN A 217 17.28 -2.72 9.30
C ASN A 217 16.03 -3.45 8.80
N GLY A 218 16.17 -4.42 7.88
CA GLY A 218 15.01 -5.13 7.37
C GLY A 218 15.33 -6.12 6.26
N ASP A 219 14.25 -6.65 5.68
CA ASP A 219 14.27 -7.52 4.51
C ASP A 219 13.18 -7.05 3.54
N THR A 220 13.59 -6.59 2.36
CA THR A 220 12.69 -6.10 1.32
C THR A 220 11.99 -7.21 0.53
N PHE A 221 12.16 -8.48 0.97
CA PHE A 221 11.54 -9.66 0.37
C PHE A 221 11.09 -10.67 1.44
N LEU A 222 10.47 -10.18 2.51
CA LEU A 222 9.90 -11.00 3.59
C LEU A 222 8.58 -10.39 4.06
N GLY A 223 7.47 -11.07 3.83
CA GLY A 223 6.15 -10.58 4.24
C GLY A 223 5.05 -11.59 4.02
N GLY A 224 3.80 -11.17 4.19
CA GLY A 224 2.60 -12.01 4.11
C GLY A 224 2.48 -12.86 2.85
N GLU A 225 2.96 -12.36 1.70
CA GLU A 225 3.02 -13.10 0.44
C GLU A 225 3.87 -14.39 0.54
N ASP A 226 4.97 -14.36 1.31
CA ASP A 226 5.83 -15.52 1.50
C ASP A 226 5.15 -16.56 2.39
N PHE A 227 4.39 -16.10 3.40
CA PHE A 227 3.55 -16.96 4.23
C PHE A 227 2.44 -17.62 3.41
N ASP A 228 1.76 -16.85 2.56
CA ASP A 228 0.73 -17.38 1.66
C ASP A 228 1.30 -18.39 0.68
N ASN A 229 2.44 -18.10 0.06
CA ASN A 229 3.12 -19.03 -0.85
C ASN A 229 3.52 -20.32 -0.15
N THR A 230 3.92 -20.27 1.12
CA THR A 230 4.22 -21.46 1.92
C THR A 230 2.98 -22.33 2.12
N ILE A 231 1.83 -21.70 2.41
CA ILE A 231 0.56 -22.42 2.53
C ILE A 231 0.15 -23.00 1.17
N VAL A 232 0.26 -22.23 0.08
CA VAL A 232 -0.03 -22.70 -1.29
C VAL A 232 0.80 -23.94 -1.62
N ASN A 233 2.11 -23.90 -1.36
CA ASN A 233 2.99 -25.06 -1.59
C ASN A 233 2.52 -26.28 -0.78
N TYR A 234 2.19 -26.11 0.48
CA TYR A 234 1.64 -27.17 1.30
C TYR A 234 0.35 -27.76 0.73
N LEU A 235 -0.60 -26.92 0.30
CA LEU A 235 -1.86 -27.38 -0.30
C LEU A 235 -1.63 -28.12 -1.62
N VAL A 236 -0.72 -27.64 -2.47
CA VAL A 236 -0.34 -28.30 -3.73
C VAL A 236 0.29 -29.67 -3.46
N ASP A 237 1.21 -29.76 -2.50
CA ASP A 237 1.89 -31.01 -2.16
C ASP A 237 0.92 -32.05 -1.59
N GLU A 238 -0.01 -31.65 -0.71
CA GLU A 238 -1.04 -32.56 -0.18
C GLU A 238 -1.98 -33.03 -1.31
N PHE A 239 -2.44 -32.12 -2.17
CA PHE A 239 -3.27 -32.48 -3.30
C PHE A 239 -2.57 -33.42 -4.29
N LYS A 240 -1.28 -33.18 -4.56
CA LYS A 240 -0.47 -34.00 -5.45
C LYS A 240 -0.26 -35.41 -4.88
N LYS A 241 -0.10 -35.55 -3.56
CA LYS A 241 -0.02 -36.87 -2.88
C LYS A 241 -1.29 -37.70 -3.07
N GLU A 242 -2.45 -37.04 -2.96
CA GLU A 242 -3.76 -37.71 -3.05
C GLU A 242 -4.19 -37.99 -4.48
N ASN A 243 -3.96 -37.05 -5.40
CA ASN A 243 -4.53 -37.07 -6.75
C ASN A 243 -3.49 -37.27 -7.88
N GLY A 244 -2.20 -37.17 -7.59
CA GLY A 244 -1.12 -37.28 -8.58
C GLY A 244 -1.03 -36.09 -9.55
N ILE A 245 -1.75 -34.99 -9.32
CA ILE A 245 -1.85 -33.81 -10.20
C ILE A 245 -1.13 -32.65 -9.55
N ASP A 246 -0.30 -31.94 -10.33
CA ASP A 246 0.38 -30.71 -9.89
C ASP A 246 -0.44 -29.48 -10.30
N LEU A 247 -1.00 -28.78 -9.31
CA LEU A 247 -1.85 -27.59 -9.53
C LEU A 247 -1.05 -26.32 -9.87
N LYS A 248 0.28 -26.31 -9.74
CA LYS A 248 1.11 -25.12 -10.04
C LYS A 248 1.07 -24.73 -11.51
N THR A 249 0.79 -25.67 -12.40
CA THR A 249 0.71 -25.44 -13.85
C THR A 249 -0.62 -24.83 -14.31
N ASP A 250 -1.65 -24.86 -13.48
CA ASP A 250 -2.96 -24.29 -13.74
C ASP A 250 -3.10 -22.94 -13.02
N LYS A 251 -3.06 -21.84 -13.78
CA LYS A 251 -3.12 -20.49 -13.24
C LYS A 251 -4.43 -20.17 -12.53
N LEU A 252 -5.55 -20.75 -12.98
CA LEU A 252 -6.84 -20.57 -12.31
C LEU A 252 -6.85 -21.29 -10.96
N ALA A 253 -6.35 -22.53 -10.93
CA ALA A 253 -6.21 -23.29 -9.70
C ALA A 253 -5.23 -22.59 -8.74
N LEU A 254 -4.10 -22.12 -9.25
CA LEU A 254 -3.09 -21.41 -8.46
C LEU A 254 -3.66 -20.12 -7.82
N GLN A 255 -4.45 -19.34 -8.56
CA GLN A 255 -5.07 -18.13 -8.01
C GLN A 255 -6.10 -18.46 -6.91
N ARG A 256 -6.90 -19.50 -7.10
CA ARG A 256 -7.85 -19.96 -6.08
C ARG A 256 -7.13 -20.48 -4.82
N LEU A 257 -6.00 -21.16 -5.00
CA LEU A 257 -5.16 -21.60 -3.88
C LEU A 257 -4.58 -20.41 -3.11
N LYS A 258 -4.12 -19.36 -3.80
CA LYS A 258 -3.60 -18.14 -3.15
C LYS A 258 -4.67 -17.43 -2.32
N GLU A 259 -5.86 -17.25 -2.85
CA GLU A 259 -6.98 -16.65 -2.10
C GLU A 259 -7.37 -17.48 -0.88
N ALA A 260 -7.40 -18.80 -1.03
CA ALA A 260 -7.71 -19.71 0.08
C ALA A 260 -6.59 -19.72 1.14
N ALA A 261 -5.33 -19.61 0.72
CA ALA A 261 -4.17 -19.53 1.62
C ALA A 261 -4.19 -18.21 2.42
N GLU A 262 -4.38 -17.06 1.76
CA GLU A 262 -4.53 -15.75 2.42
C GLU A 262 -5.68 -15.79 3.44
N LYS A 263 -6.84 -16.31 3.03
CA LYS A 263 -8.01 -16.45 3.90
C LYS A 263 -7.72 -17.33 5.11
N ALA A 264 -7.14 -18.50 4.90
CA ALA A 264 -6.78 -19.42 5.99
C ALA A 264 -5.78 -18.79 6.96
N LYS A 265 -4.75 -18.10 6.45
CA LYS A 265 -3.79 -17.36 7.28
C LYS A 265 -4.48 -16.32 8.17
N ILE A 266 -5.40 -15.53 7.61
CA ILE A 266 -6.15 -14.50 8.35
C ILE A 266 -7.04 -15.15 9.41
N GLU A 267 -7.82 -16.17 9.06
CA GLU A 267 -8.71 -16.85 10.00
C GLU A 267 -7.95 -17.51 11.16
N LEU A 268 -6.81 -18.16 10.87
CA LEU A 268 -5.96 -18.80 11.89
C LEU A 268 -5.24 -17.82 12.82
N SER A 269 -5.26 -16.52 12.52
CA SER A 269 -4.82 -15.49 13.48
C SER A 269 -5.79 -15.32 14.64
N SER A 270 -7.08 -15.67 14.47
CA SER A 270 -8.13 -15.55 15.49
C SER A 270 -8.71 -16.90 15.95
N THR A 271 -8.70 -17.92 15.08
CA THR A 271 -9.25 -19.26 15.38
C THR A 271 -8.13 -20.31 15.49
N GLU A 272 -8.42 -21.42 16.19
CA GLU A 272 -7.47 -22.53 16.35
C GLU A 272 -7.41 -23.44 15.12
N GLN A 273 -8.47 -23.44 14.28
CA GLN A 273 -8.55 -24.22 13.06
C GLN A 273 -9.46 -23.56 12.02
N THR A 274 -9.20 -23.85 10.75
CA THR A 274 -10.05 -23.47 9.63
C THR A 274 -10.14 -24.60 8.62
N GLU A 275 -11.06 -24.51 7.68
CA GLU A 275 -11.20 -25.44 6.57
C GLU A 275 -10.90 -24.75 5.24
N VAL A 276 -9.94 -25.31 4.50
CA VAL A 276 -9.66 -24.93 3.11
C VAL A 276 -10.53 -25.81 2.22
N ASN A 277 -11.60 -25.22 1.66
CA ASN A 277 -12.56 -25.92 0.80
C ASN A 277 -12.58 -25.28 -0.59
N LEU A 278 -12.05 -26.00 -1.59
CA LEU A 278 -11.96 -25.57 -2.97
C LEU A 278 -12.63 -26.63 -3.88
N PRO A 279 -13.94 -26.58 -4.04
CA PRO A 279 -14.64 -27.50 -4.93
C PRO A 279 -14.26 -27.24 -6.39
N PHE A 280 -14.19 -28.31 -7.19
CA PHE A 280 -13.89 -28.25 -8.62
C PHE A 280 -12.58 -27.48 -8.91
N ILE A 281 -11.50 -27.78 -8.17
CA ILE A 281 -10.21 -27.11 -8.33
C ILE A 281 -9.56 -27.49 -9.67
N THR A 282 -9.73 -28.71 -10.10
CA THR A 282 -9.32 -29.24 -11.40
C THR A 282 -10.16 -30.48 -11.76
N ALA A 283 -9.91 -31.09 -12.91
CA ALA A 283 -10.54 -32.35 -13.33
C ALA A 283 -9.54 -33.23 -14.08
N ASP A 284 -9.71 -34.52 -13.97
CA ASP A 284 -9.03 -35.55 -14.76
C ASP A 284 -10.01 -36.51 -15.45
N LYS A 285 -9.49 -37.63 -15.99
CA LYS A 285 -10.31 -38.64 -16.66
C LYS A 285 -11.34 -39.33 -15.72
N THR A 286 -11.14 -39.25 -14.42
CA THR A 286 -11.99 -39.82 -13.39
C THR A 286 -13.06 -38.85 -12.90
N GLY A 287 -13.04 -37.61 -13.34
CA GLY A 287 -13.97 -36.54 -12.99
C GLY A 287 -13.38 -35.37 -12.24
N PRO A 288 -14.21 -34.48 -11.69
CA PRO A 288 -13.78 -33.32 -10.97
C PRO A 288 -13.04 -33.68 -9.66
N LYS A 289 -12.06 -32.86 -9.32
CA LYS A 289 -11.25 -32.97 -8.10
C LYS A 289 -11.47 -31.76 -7.21
N HIS A 290 -11.37 -31.98 -5.90
CA HIS A 290 -11.66 -30.97 -4.87
C HIS A 290 -10.55 -30.96 -3.83
N ILE A 291 -10.36 -29.81 -3.17
CA ILE A 291 -9.60 -29.74 -1.93
C ILE A 291 -10.59 -29.52 -0.79
N ALA A 292 -10.53 -30.36 0.22
CA ALA A 292 -11.24 -30.22 1.49
C ALA A 292 -10.28 -30.61 2.61
N LEU A 293 -9.56 -29.61 3.13
CA LEU A 293 -8.48 -29.83 4.09
C LEU A 293 -8.68 -28.97 5.34
N LYS A 294 -8.63 -29.60 6.52
CA LYS A 294 -8.59 -28.89 7.79
C LYS A 294 -7.16 -28.46 8.12
N MET A 295 -6.98 -27.18 8.38
CA MET A 295 -5.71 -26.61 8.80
C MET A 295 -5.83 -26.06 10.22
N THR A 296 -4.88 -26.40 11.08
CA THR A 296 -4.80 -25.85 12.44
C THR A 296 -3.78 -24.71 12.49
N ARG A 297 -3.93 -23.81 13.48
CA ARG A 297 -2.95 -22.75 13.78
C ARG A 297 -1.56 -23.35 14.02
N ALA A 298 -1.46 -24.43 14.81
CA ALA A 298 -0.19 -25.11 15.08
C ALA A 298 0.49 -25.61 13.79
N LYS A 299 -0.30 -26.11 12.81
CA LYS A 299 0.24 -26.52 11.50
C LYS A 299 0.76 -25.32 10.71
N LEU A 300 0.00 -24.21 10.68
CA LEU A 300 0.44 -22.97 10.03
C LEU A 300 1.75 -22.47 10.66
N GLU A 301 1.79 -22.36 12.00
CA GLU A 301 2.98 -21.89 12.72
C GLU A 301 4.22 -22.73 12.44
N ALA A 302 4.08 -24.06 12.38
CA ALA A 302 5.16 -24.96 12.01
C ALA A 302 5.62 -24.78 10.55
N LEU A 303 4.71 -24.48 9.61
CA LEU A 303 5.04 -24.25 8.21
C LEU A 303 5.84 -22.96 7.99
N VAL A 304 5.59 -21.93 8.80
CA VAL A 304 6.15 -20.57 8.62
C VAL A 304 7.20 -20.19 9.67
N GLU A 305 7.60 -21.11 10.52
CA GLU A 305 8.56 -20.87 11.61
C GLU A 305 9.87 -20.25 11.11
N ASP A 306 10.40 -20.75 9.99
CA ASP A 306 11.62 -20.24 9.37
C ASP A 306 11.45 -18.79 8.88
N LEU A 307 10.26 -18.42 8.35
CA LEU A 307 9.97 -17.05 7.90
C LEU A 307 9.93 -16.09 9.09
N ILE A 308 9.29 -16.49 10.18
CA ILE A 308 9.25 -15.68 11.42
C ILE A 308 10.67 -15.54 11.98
N GLY A 309 11.44 -16.64 12.01
CA GLY A 309 12.83 -16.65 12.47
C GLY A 309 13.74 -15.67 11.72
N LYS A 310 13.49 -15.44 10.41
CA LYS A 310 14.25 -14.47 9.59
C LYS A 310 14.08 -13.02 10.03
N THR A 311 13.06 -12.67 10.80
CA THR A 311 12.86 -11.30 11.31
C THR A 311 13.81 -10.97 12.47
N ILE A 312 14.32 -11.96 13.18
CA ILE A 312 15.12 -11.76 14.39
C ILE A 312 16.55 -11.24 14.12
N PRO A 313 17.30 -11.73 13.10
CA PRO A 313 18.61 -11.17 12.78
C PRO A 313 18.60 -9.67 12.47
N PRO A 314 17.68 -9.11 11.65
CA PRO A 314 17.54 -7.67 11.48
C PRO A 314 17.28 -6.92 12.80
N CYS A 315 16.45 -7.46 13.70
CA CYS A 315 16.22 -6.86 15.02
C CYS A 315 17.51 -6.77 15.85
N LYS A 316 18.31 -7.83 15.86
CA LYS A 316 19.62 -7.84 16.54
C LYS A 316 20.56 -6.80 15.95
N THR A 317 20.58 -6.69 14.61
CA THR A 317 21.42 -5.72 13.92
C THR A 317 20.99 -4.28 14.22
N ALA A 318 19.70 -3.98 14.16
CA ALA A 318 19.19 -2.65 14.49
C ALA A 318 19.51 -2.24 15.94
N LEU A 319 19.32 -3.13 16.91
CA LEU A 319 19.71 -2.86 18.31
C LEU A 319 21.21 -2.60 18.43
N LYS A 320 22.05 -3.44 17.81
CA LYS A 320 23.51 -3.25 17.83
C LYS A 320 23.90 -1.90 17.22
N ASP A 321 23.34 -1.55 16.07
CA ASP A 321 23.66 -0.32 15.35
C ASP A 321 23.18 0.94 16.09
N SER A 322 22.08 0.85 16.86
CA SER A 322 21.59 1.93 17.72
C SER A 322 22.41 2.10 19.02
N GLY A 323 23.27 1.14 19.35
CA GLY A 323 24.00 1.09 20.63
C GLY A 323 23.12 0.73 21.83
N LEU A 324 21.90 0.20 21.61
CA LEU A 324 20.93 -0.14 22.65
C LEU A 324 20.78 -1.66 22.79
N SER A 325 20.48 -2.10 23.99
CA SER A 325 20.02 -3.46 24.30
C SER A 325 18.50 -3.58 24.23
N ALA A 326 17.98 -4.79 24.06
CA ALA A 326 16.53 -5.04 24.06
C ALA A 326 15.86 -4.58 25.38
N GLY A 327 16.58 -4.65 26.51
CA GLY A 327 16.08 -4.20 27.81
C GLY A 327 15.88 -2.69 27.93
N GLU A 328 16.63 -1.89 27.15
CA GLU A 328 16.56 -0.43 27.14
C GLU A 328 15.44 0.11 26.24
N ILE A 329 14.83 -0.74 25.42
CA ILE A 329 13.65 -0.34 24.63
C ILE A 329 12.45 -0.22 25.56
N ASP A 330 11.82 0.93 25.62
CA ASP A 330 10.65 1.16 26.49
C ASP A 330 9.40 0.47 25.95
N GLU A 331 9.17 0.57 24.63
CA GLU A 331 7.99 -0.02 23.98
C GLU A 331 8.33 -0.58 22.60
N VAL A 332 7.60 -1.63 22.19
CA VAL A 332 7.65 -2.20 20.85
C VAL A 332 6.31 -1.98 20.17
N ILE A 333 6.31 -1.24 19.07
CA ILE A 333 5.12 -0.91 18.28
C ILE A 333 5.00 -1.92 17.14
N MET A 334 3.84 -2.56 17.05
CA MET A 334 3.56 -3.56 16.02
C MET A 334 2.85 -2.90 14.84
N VAL A 335 3.43 -3.02 13.65
CA VAL A 335 2.94 -2.44 12.39
C VAL A 335 2.88 -3.54 11.33
N GLY A 336 1.98 -3.37 10.33
CA GLY A 336 1.77 -4.33 9.26
C GLY A 336 0.83 -5.48 9.66
N GLY A 337 0.04 -5.96 8.70
CA GLY A 337 -1.03 -6.94 8.94
C GLY A 337 -0.54 -8.28 9.47
N MET A 338 0.70 -8.69 9.15
CA MET A 338 1.28 -9.94 9.64
C MET A 338 1.58 -9.94 11.14
N THR A 339 1.68 -8.77 11.77
CA THR A 339 1.85 -8.65 13.23
C THR A 339 0.60 -9.04 14.03
N ARG A 340 -0.52 -9.33 13.35
CA ARG A 340 -1.71 -9.91 13.98
C ARG A 340 -1.55 -11.40 14.28
N MET A 341 -0.57 -12.07 13.67
CA MET A 341 -0.33 -13.50 13.87
C MET A 341 0.19 -13.78 15.29
N PRO A 342 -0.44 -14.69 16.06
CA PRO A 342 -0.07 -14.96 17.45
C PRO A 342 1.41 -15.36 17.63
N LYS A 343 1.95 -16.19 16.74
CA LYS A 343 3.35 -16.64 16.79
C LYS A 343 4.32 -15.47 16.58
N VAL A 344 4.01 -14.52 15.68
CA VAL A 344 4.82 -13.30 15.49
C VAL A 344 4.85 -12.47 16.77
N ILE A 345 3.68 -12.24 17.39
CA ILE A 345 3.59 -11.51 18.66
C ILE A 345 4.43 -12.18 19.75
N GLN A 346 4.36 -13.52 19.83
CA GLN A 346 5.12 -14.29 20.82
C GLN A 346 6.62 -14.18 20.60
N GLU A 347 7.09 -14.26 19.34
CA GLU A 347 8.52 -14.15 19.04
C GLU A 347 9.07 -12.75 19.32
N VAL A 348 8.30 -11.70 19.00
CA VAL A 348 8.66 -10.31 19.35
C VAL A 348 8.72 -10.13 20.87
N LYS A 349 7.74 -10.66 21.62
CA LYS A 349 7.74 -10.65 23.08
C LYS A 349 8.96 -11.38 23.65
N ASN A 350 9.27 -12.56 23.12
CA ASN A 350 10.43 -13.35 23.55
C ASN A 350 11.74 -12.59 23.31
N PHE A 351 11.86 -11.94 22.14
CA PHE A 351 13.08 -11.24 21.75
C PHE A 351 13.31 -9.94 22.55
N PHE A 352 12.29 -9.09 22.70
CA PHE A 352 12.41 -7.82 23.42
C PHE A 352 12.16 -7.96 24.93
N GLY A 353 11.68 -9.10 25.41
CA GLY A 353 11.36 -9.35 26.82
C GLY A 353 10.17 -8.53 27.35
N LYS A 354 9.34 -7.98 26.45
CA LYS A 354 8.21 -7.09 26.78
C LYS A 354 6.99 -7.44 25.94
N GLU A 355 5.81 -7.15 26.50
CA GLU A 355 4.56 -7.25 25.73
C GLU A 355 4.53 -6.15 24.66
N PRO A 356 4.37 -6.49 23.37
CA PRO A 356 4.26 -5.49 22.32
C PRO A 356 3.03 -4.59 22.50
N ASN A 357 3.19 -3.31 22.18
CA ASN A 357 2.11 -2.33 22.21
C ASN A 357 1.15 -2.55 21.03
N LYS A 358 -0.15 -2.68 21.34
CA LYS A 358 -1.25 -2.92 20.38
C LYS A 358 -2.26 -1.77 20.35
N SER A 359 -1.88 -0.59 20.85
CA SER A 359 -2.79 0.57 20.93
C SER A 359 -3.07 1.22 19.58
N VAL A 360 -2.25 0.94 18.56
CA VAL A 360 -2.43 1.45 17.20
C VAL A 360 -3.00 0.36 16.28
N ASN A 361 -3.80 0.78 15.29
CA ASN A 361 -4.21 -0.14 14.24
C ASN A 361 -3.04 -0.37 13.26
N PRO A 362 -2.49 -1.58 13.16
CA PRO A 362 -1.30 -1.86 12.35
C PRO A 362 -1.51 -1.66 10.84
N ASP A 363 -2.75 -1.62 10.36
CA ASP A 363 -3.10 -1.41 8.95
C ASP A 363 -3.32 0.07 8.59
N GLU A 364 -3.40 0.97 9.58
CA GLU A 364 -3.80 2.37 9.40
C GLU A 364 -2.75 3.37 9.90
N VAL A 365 -1.97 2.96 10.91
CA VAL A 365 -1.04 3.86 11.63
C VAL A 365 -0.03 4.52 10.71
N VAL A 366 0.42 3.84 9.67
CA VAL A 366 1.39 4.34 8.68
C VAL A 366 0.78 5.49 7.87
N ALA A 367 -0.44 5.32 7.35
CA ALA A 367 -1.15 6.36 6.62
C ALA A 367 -1.45 7.59 7.51
N MET A 368 -1.81 7.35 8.79
CA MET A 368 -2.00 8.44 9.76
C MET A 368 -0.73 9.24 9.97
N GLY A 369 0.42 8.56 10.13
CA GLY A 369 1.72 9.22 10.27
C GLY A 369 2.12 10.01 9.02
N ALA A 370 1.85 9.49 7.82
CA ALA A 370 2.04 10.20 6.57
C ALA A 370 1.20 11.49 6.49
N ALA A 371 -0.06 11.45 6.99
CA ALA A 371 -0.91 12.64 7.06
C ALA A 371 -0.40 13.65 8.10
N ILE A 372 0.12 13.19 9.24
CA ILE A 372 0.76 14.09 10.24
C ILE A 372 1.97 14.79 9.61
N GLN A 373 2.83 14.04 8.90
CA GLN A 373 3.96 14.63 8.17
C GLN A 373 3.49 15.64 7.11
N ALA A 374 2.38 15.36 6.43
CA ALA A 374 1.76 16.31 5.52
C ALA A 374 1.34 17.60 6.26
N GLY A 375 0.74 17.48 7.44
CA GLY A 375 0.39 18.60 8.31
C GLY A 375 1.60 19.41 8.77
N VAL A 376 2.71 18.75 9.10
CA VAL A 376 3.98 19.41 9.43
C VAL A 376 4.49 20.24 8.25
N LEU A 377 4.48 19.67 7.04
CA LEU A 377 4.94 20.36 5.82
C LEU A 377 4.02 21.53 5.42
N GLN A 378 2.74 21.49 5.78
CA GLN A 378 1.79 22.60 5.57
C GLN A 378 1.82 23.65 6.69
N GLY A 379 2.45 23.36 7.83
CA GLY A 379 2.47 24.22 9.02
C GLY A 379 1.21 24.08 9.90
N ASP A 380 0.35 23.10 9.61
CA ASP A 380 -0.85 22.78 10.41
C ASP A 380 -0.45 22.08 11.73
N VAL A 381 0.61 21.29 11.71
CA VAL A 381 1.22 20.65 12.88
C VAL A 381 2.55 21.34 13.16
N LYS A 382 2.71 21.84 14.39
CA LYS A 382 3.89 22.58 14.84
C LYS A 382 4.67 21.77 15.87
N ASP A 383 5.92 22.17 16.08
CA ASP A 383 6.81 21.60 17.11
C ASP A 383 7.07 20.09 16.95
N VAL A 384 7.09 19.60 15.70
CA VAL A 384 7.48 18.24 15.33
C VAL A 384 8.70 18.28 14.43
N LEU A 385 9.78 17.62 14.86
CA LEU A 385 11.01 17.43 14.10
C LEU A 385 11.24 15.94 13.86
N LEU A 386 11.34 15.56 12.59
CA LEU A 386 11.63 14.19 12.18
C LEU A 386 13.05 14.10 11.62
N LEU A 387 13.87 13.25 12.22
CA LEU A 387 15.22 12.93 11.79
C LEU A 387 15.28 11.45 11.40
N ASP A 388 15.36 11.20 10.10
CA ASP A 388 15.45 9.84 9.53
C ASP A 388 16.90 9.48 9.19
N VAL A 389 17.18 8.25 8.78
CA VAL A 389 18.53 7.76 8.48
C VAL A 389 18.61 7.05 7.14
N THR A 390 19.79 7.03 6.52
CA THR A 390 20.05 6.15 5.37
C THR A 390 20.20 4.70 5.81
N PRO A 391 19.50 3.74 5.17
CA PRO A 391 19.50 2.34 5.63
C PRO A 391 20.80 1.59 5.32
N LEU A 392 21.55 2.04 4.29
CA LEU A 392 22.75 1.39 3.79
C LEU A 392 23.85 2.41 3.55
N SER A 393 25.12 1.96 3.68
CA SER A 393 26.29 2.77 3.36
C SER A 393 26.35 3.09 1.86
N LEU A 394 26.85 4.27 1.56
CA LEU A 394 27.05 4.78 0.20
C LEU A 394 28.52 5.08 -0.04
N GLY A 395 29.02 4.72 -1.21
CA GLY A 395 30.41 4.92 -1.55
C GLY A 395 30.67 4.83 -3.05
N ILE A 396 31.93 4.77 -3.39
CA ILE A 396 32.40 4.60 -4.78
C ILE A 396 33.37 3.44 -4.89
N GLU A 397 33.47 2.89 -6.10
CA GLU A 397 34.57 1.98 -6.42
C GLU A 397 35.87 2.73 -6.52
N THR A 398 36.92 2.20 -5.87
CA THR A 398 38.28 2.71 -5.93
C THR A 398 39.24 1.64 -6.45
N LEU A 399 40.53 1.99 -6.60
CA LEU A 399 41.56 1.13 -7.15
C LEU A 399 41.51 -0.28 -6.54
N GLY A 400 41.55 -1.31 -7.43
CA GLY A 400 41.48 -2.70 -7.02
C GLY A 400 40.06 -3.24 -6.81
N GLY A 401 39.02 -2.50 -7.24
CA GLY A 401 37.61 -2.93 -7.12
C GLY A 401 37.08 -2.87 -5.67
N VAL A 402 37.70 -2.03 -4.84
CA VAL A 402 37.31 -1.86 -3.43
C VAL A 402 36.17 -0.86 -3.33
N SER A 403 35.21 -1.14 -2.44
CA SER A 403 34.12 -0.22 -2.10
C SER A 403 34.58 0.73 -0.99
N THR A 404 34.81 2.00 -1.34
CA THR A 404 35.18 3.04 -0.38
C THR A 404 33.93 3.82 0.06
N LYS A 405 33.55 3.67 1.34
CA LYS A 405 32.37 4.32 1.93
C LYS A 405 32.65 5.80 2.18
N LEU A 406 31.69 6.67 1.79
CA LEU A 406 31.67 8.09 2.11
C LEU A 406 30.59 8.41 3.14
N ILE A 407 29.43 7.73 3.06
CA ILE A 407 28.34 7.87 4.02
C ILE A 407 28.06 6.47 4.60
N ASP A 408 28.16 6.37 5.91
CA ASP A 408 27.86 5.12 6.60
C ASP A 408 26.35 4.91 6.75
N LYS A 409 25.91 3.65 6.83
CA LYS A 409 24.53 3.32 7.19
C LYS A 409 24.13 3.99 8.51
N ASN A 410 22.85 4.25 8.68
CA ASN A 410 22.28 4.95 9.84
C ASN A 410 22.82 6.39 10.04
N THR A 411 23.38 7.02 8.99
CA THR A 411 23.66 8.45 9.01
C THR A 411 22.35 9.23 8.86
N THR A 412 22.13 10.20 9.76
CA THR A 412 20.93 11.07 9.72
C THR A 412 20.84 11.84 8.41
N ILE A 413 19.66 11.92 7.84
CA ILE A 413 19.34 12.63 6.61
C ILE A 413 18.39 13.81 6.87
N PRO A 414 18.48 14.92 6.08
CA PRO A 414 19.38 15.14 4.95
C PRO A 414 20.85 15.30 5.38
N THR A 415 21.79 14.85 4.49
CA THR A 415 23.23 14.94 4.77
C THR A 415 24.03 15.16 3.49
N LYS A 416 25.20 15.78 3.64
CA LYS A 416 26.13 16.01 2.55
C LYS A 416 27.55 15.72 3.01
N LYS A 417 28.27 14.84 2.29
CA LYS A 417 29.67 14.50 2.57
C LYS A 417 30.47 14.50 1.29
N SER A 418 31.72 15.02 1.39
CA SER A 418 32.67 15.09 0.30
C SER A 418 33.99 14.45 0.70
N GLN A 419 34.64 13.80 -0.26
CA GLN A 419 35.99 13.25 -0.11
C GLN A 419 36.78 13.47 -1.38
N VAL A 420 38.08 13.72 -1.24
CA VAL A 420 39.00 13.94 -2.37
C VAL A 420 39.66 12.61 -2.73
N PHE A 421 39.60 12.27 -4.00
CA PHE A 421 40.26 11.14 -4.64
C PHE A 421 41.25 11.63 -5.70
N SER A 422 41.99 10.73 -6.31
CA SER A 422 42.93 11.07 -7.37
C SER A 422 42.91 10.04 -8.50
N THR A 423 43.65 10.32 -9.56
CA THR A 423 43.82 9.42 -10.71
C THR A 423 44.70 8.22 -10.36
N ALA A 424 44.41 7.05 -10.97
CA ALA A 424 45.17 5.81 -10.78
C ALA A 424 46.33 5.66 -11.76
N GLU A 425 46.31 6.40 -12.89
CA GLU A 425 47.29 6.34 -13.96
C GLU A 425 47.83 7.73 -14.32
N ASP A 426 49.04 7.76 -14.89
CA ASP A 426 49.63 8.99 -15.38
C ASP A 426 48.88 9.51 -16.61
N ASN A 427 48.71 10.85 -16.65
CA ASN A 427 48.01 11.54 -17.74
C ASN A 427 46.60 11.05 -18.03
N GLN A 428 45.89 10.51 -17.04
CA GLN A 428 44.53 10.02 -17.15
C GLN A 428 43.58 11.20 -17.45
N PRO A 429 42.89 11.21 -18.64
CA PRO A 429 42.08 12.37 -19.06
C PRO A 429 40.67 12.36 -18.48
N ALA A 430 40.24 11.24 -17.91
CA ALA A 430 38.91 11.03 -17.33
C ALA A 430 38.95 10.04 -16.17
N VAL A 431 38.02 10.15 -15.25
CA VAL A 431 37.77 9.17 -14.18
C VAL A 431 36.33 8.68 -14.24
N SER A 432 36.14 7.38 -14.17
CA SER A 432 34.83 6.75 -14.03
C SER A 432 34.46 6.67 -12.56
N ILE A 433 33.29 7.22 -12.21
CA ILE A 433 32.74 7.20 -10.85
C ILE A 433 31.61 6.17 -10.81
N ARG A 434 31.86 5.03 -10.21
CA ARG A 434 30.87 3.99 -9.97
C ARG A 434 30.32 4.15 -8.54
N VAL A 435 29.06 4.54 -8.44
CA VAL A 435 28.36 4.78 -7.18
C VAL A 435 27.75 3.50 -6.66
N LEU A 436 28.06 3.15 -5.42
CA LEU A 436 27.73 1.88 -4.79
C LEU A 436 26.90 2.08 -3.52
N GLN A 437 26.02 1.12 -3.25
CA GLN A 437 25.26 1.04 -1.99
C GLN A 437 25.39 -0.36 -1.39
N GLY A 438 25.74 -0.45 -0.13
CA GLY A 438 25.86 -1.70 0.60
C GLY A 438 27.04 -1.74 1.58
N GLU A 439 27.16 -2.89 2.25
CA GLU A 439 28.13 -3.06 3.36
C GLU A 439 29.36 -3.92 3.01
N ARG A 440 29.40 -4.44 1.77
CA ARG A 440 30.50 -5.33 1.33
C ARG A 440 31.76 -4.54 0.99
N GLU A 441 32.92 -5.16 1.25
CA GLU A 441 34.24 -4.56 0.99
C GLU A 441 34.56 -4.42 -0.51
N MET A 442 34.04 -5.35 -1.33
CA MET A 442 34.29 -5.34 -2.77
C MET A 442 33.15 -4.66 -3.53
N ALA A 443 33.48 -3.86 -4.53
CA ALA A 443 32.53 -3.11 -5.34
C ALA A 443 31.51 -4.03 -6.05
N THR A 444 31.94 -5.18 -6.56
CA THR A 444 31.10 -6.17 -7.26
C THR A 444 30.03 -6.79 -6.39
N ASP A 445 30.23 -6.79 -5.07
CA ASP A 445 29.34 -7.41 -4.08
C ASP A 445 28.32 -6.42 -3.51
N ASN A 446 28.36 -5.16 -3.96
CA ASN A 446 27.44 -4.10 -3.58
C ASN A 446 26.50 -3.73 -4.74
N LYS A 447 25.39 -3.10 -4.42
CA LYS A 447 24.46 -2.61 -5.43
C LYS A 447 25.06 -1.42 -6.17
N LEU A 448 25.22 -1.53 -7.50
CA LEU A 448 25.59 -0.40 -8.33
C LEU A 448 24.35 0.50 -8.50
N LEU A 449 24.47 1.75 -8.04
CA LEU A 449 23.41 2.76 -8.17
C LEU A 449 23.53 3.57 -9.46
N GLY A 450 24.74 3.77 -9.95
CA GLY A 450 24.97 4.54 -11.16
C GLY A 450 26.45 4.61 -11.52
N ASN A 451 26.72 5.02 -12.76
CA ASN A 451 28.08 5.23 -13.26
C ASN A 451 28.10 6.49 -14.12
N PHE A 452 29.11 7.34 -13.92
CA PHE A 452 29.32 8.52 -14.77
C PHE A 452 30.82 8.84 -14.87
N GLU A 453 31.20 9.61 -15.89
CA GLU A 453 32.58 9.97 -16.14
C GLU A 453 32.80 11.47 -15.95
N LEU A 454 33.83 11.82 -15.19
CA LEU A 454 34.39 13.16 -15.16
C LEU A 454 35.53 13.23 -16.20
N ILE A 455 35.29 13.99 -17.27
CA ILE A 455 36.22 14.14 -18.39
C ILE A 455 36.96 15.47 -18.37
N GLY A 456 38.12 15.50 -19.02
CA GLY A 456 38.92 16.73 -19.21
C GLY A 456 39.74 17.12 -17.98
N ILE A 457 40.24 16.11 -17.31
CA ILE A 457 41.29 16.27 -16.29
C ILE A 457 42.58 16.66 -17.01
N ALA A 458 43.31 17.65 -16.45
CA ALA A 458 44.57 18.07 -17.03
C ALA A 458 45.64 16.95 -16.93
N PRO A 459 46.43 16.69 -17.99
CA PRO A 459 47.51 15.72 -17.92
C PRO A 459 48.43 15.96 -16.72
N SER A 460 48.58 14.98 -15.86
CA SER A 460 49.34 15.05 -14.63
C SER A 460 49.80 13.66 -14.21
N PRO A 461 50.88 13.52 -13.43
CA PRO A 461 51.21 12.24 -12.81
C PRO A 461 50.05 11.71 -11.93
N ARG A 462 49.92 10.36 -11.85
CA ARG A 462 48.95 9.72 -10.96
C ARG A 462 49.09 10.26 -9.54
N GLY A 463 47.93 10.40 -8.85
CA GLY A 463 47.89 10.90 -7.47
C GLY A 463 47.96 12.41 -7.32
N VAL A 464 48.19 13.17 -8.42
CA VAL A 464 48.28 14.65 -8.37
C VAL A 464 46.91 15.33 -8.56
N PRO A 465 46.05 14.94 -9.52
CA PRO A 465 44.72 15.52 -9.68
C PRO A 465 43.87 15.32 -8.41
N GLN A 466 43.12 16.36 -8.03
CA GLN A 466 42.23 16.34 -6.87
C GLN A 466 40.77 16.27 -7.32
N ILE A 467 40.19 15.09 -7.29
CA ILE A 467 38.81 14.82 -7.69
C ILE A 467 37.95 14.78 -6.42
N GLU A 468 37.20 15.83 -6.18
CA GLU A 468 36.27 15.89 -5.04
C GLU A 468 34.97 15.22 -5.43
N VAL A 469 34.67 14.09 -4.78
CA VAL A 469 33.39 13.39 -4.92
C VAL A 469 32.49 13.77 -3.75
N THR A 470 31.29 14.25 -4.06
CA THR A 470 30.30 14.70 -3.08
C THR A 470 29.03 13.86 -3.20
N PHE A 471 28.60 13.33 -2.09
CA PHE A 471 27.28 12.71 -1.90
C PHE A 471 26.36 13.70 -1.19
N ASP A 472 25.18 13.93 -1.74
CA ASP A 472 24.15 14.81 -1.21
C ASP A 472 22.85 14.03 -1.15
N ILE A 473 22.40 13.70 0.09
CA ILE A 473 21.16 12.94 0.33
C ILE A 473 20.11 13.93 0.82
N ASP A 474 18.99 13.99 0.11
CA ASP A 474 17.87 14.83 0.51
C ASP A 474 17.05 14.19 1.66
N ALA A 475 16.07 14.94 2.13
CA ALA A 475 15.18 14.47 3.19
C ALA A 475 14.29 13.26 2.78
N ASN A 476 14.18 12.95 1.50
CA ASN A 476 13.47 11.77 0.99
C ASN A 476 14.37 10.52 0.93
N GLY A 477 15.65 10.66 1.24
CA GLY A 477 16.66 9.64 1.08
C GLY A 477 17.16 9.46 -0.36
N ILE A 478 16.88 10.42 -1.24
CA ILE A 478 17.31 10.40 -2.65
C ILE A 478 18.74 10.95 -2.74
N VAL A 479 19.60 10.20 -3.42
CA VAL A 479 21.03 10.45 -3.50
C VAL A 479 21.40 11.19 -4.79
N ASN A 480 22.11 12.30 -4.66
CA ASN A 480 22.78 13.01 -5.74
C ASN A 480 24.30 12.87 -5.55
N VAL A 481 25.02 12.55 -6.60
CA VAL A 481 26.48 12.43 -6.56
C VAL A 481 27.09 13.37 -7.59
N SER A 482 28.11 14.13 -7.16
CA SER A 482 28.90 14.95 -8.07
C SER A 482 30.39 14.65 -7.92
N ALA A 483 31.12 14.80 -9.03
CA ALA A 483 32.58 14.75 -9.04
C ALA A 483 33.12 16.05 -9.67
N LYS A 484 34.08 16.67 -9.01
CA LYS A 484 34.69 17.94 -9.43
C LYS A 484 36.20 17.83 -9.40
N ASP A 485 36.86 18.13 -10.51
CA ASP A 485 38.30 18.35 -10.53
C ASP A 485 38.61 19.75 -10.00
N LYS A 486 39.32 19.82 -8.86
CA LYS A 486 39.71 21.09 -8.22
C LYS A 486 40.69 21.89 -9.05
N GLY A 487 41.50 21.23 -9.90
CA GLY A 487 42.50 21.88 -10.75
C GLY A 487 41.89 22.62 -11.92
N THR A 488 40.97 21.97 -12.66
CA THR A 488 40.32 22.52 -13.86
C THR A 488 38.98 23.19 -13.56
N GLY A 489 38.40 22.93 -12.40
CA GLY A 489 37.04 23.36 -12.04
C GLY A 489 35.90 22.61 -12.75
N LYS A 490 36.23 21.63 -13.60
CA LYS A 490 35.23 20.82 -14.29
C LYS A 490 34.46 19.96 -13.30
N GLU A 491 33.13 19.89 -13.47
CA GLU A 491 32.22 19.17 -12.61
C GLU A 491 31.23 18.35 -13.43
N GLN A 492 30.95 17.14 -12.98
CA GLN A 492 29.89 16.28 -13.49
C GLN A 492 29.02 15.82 -12.33
N LYS A 493 27.71 15.78 -12.56
CA LYS A 493 26.72 15.36 -11.58
C LYS A 493 25.85 14.25 -12.13
N ILE A 494 25.47 13.34 -11.25
CA ILE A 494 24.42 12.37 -11.52
C ILE A 494 23.41 12.42 -10.37
N GLN A 495 22.14 12.54 -10.70
CA GLN A 495 21.09 12.11 -9.80
C GLN A 495 20.96 10.61 -9.99
N ILE A 496 21.04 9.87 -8.89
CA ILE A 496 20.87 8.42 -8.96
C ILE A 496 19.45 8.17 -9.48
N GLN A 497 19.38 7.69 -10.72
CA GLN A 497 18.16 7.11 -11.27
C GLN A 497 18.24 5.62 -11.03
N ALA A 498 17.09 4.99 -10.72
CA ALA A 498 17.02 3.54 -10.74
C ALA A 498 17.68 3.05 -12.02
N SER A 499 18.62 2.11 -11.94
CA SER A 499 19.18 1.48 -13.13
C SER A 499 18.00 0.93 -13.93
N GLY A 500 17.66 1.57 -15.07
CA GLY A 500 16.44 1.29 -15.81
C GLY A 500 15.21 2.13 -15.48
N GLY A 501 15.29 3.10 -14.56
CA GLY A 501 14.18 3.99 -14.20
C GLY A 501 13.58 4.72 -15.41
N LEU A 502 12.33 5.11 -15.31
CA LEU A 502 11.64 5.91 -16.31
C LEU A 502 12.40 7.21 -16.54
N SER A 503 12.66 7.58 -17.78
CA SER A 503 13.19 8.89 -18.12
C SER A 503 12.15 9.98 -17.84
N GLU A 504 12.59 11.21 -17.69
CA GLU A 504 11.67 12.34 -17.47
C GLU A 504 10.68 12.51 -18.65
N GLU A 505 11.12 12.17 -19.87
CA GLU A 505 10.28 12.16 -21.07
C GLU A 505 9.21 11.05 -20.99
N GLU A 506 9.59 9.84 -20.57
CA GLU A 506 8.67 8.72 -20.37
C GLU A 506 7.65 9.05 -19.26
N ILE A 507 8.08 9.62 -18.13
CA ILE A 507 7.18 10.06 -17.06
C ILE A 507 6.21 11.14 -17.58
N ASN A 508 6.72 12.16 -18.29
CA ASN A 508 5.89 13.23 -18.84
C ASN A 508 4.90 12.72 -19.90
N LYS A 509 5.28 11.72 -20.69
CA LYS A 509 4.38 11.04 -21.63
C LYS A 509 3.26 10.33 -20.87
N MET A 510 3.58 9.58 -19.83
CA MET A 510 2.60 8.87 -19.00
C MET A 510 1.65 9.82 -18.26
N VAL A 511 2.16 10.95 -17.77
CA VAL A 511 1.34 12.02 -17.16
C VAL A 511 0.35 12.59 -18.18
N LYS A 512 0.83 12.92 -19.40
CA LYS A 512 -0.05 13.42 -20.48
C LYS A 512 -1.08 12.39 -20.92
N GLU A 513 -0.72 11.12 -21.01
CA GLU A 513 -1.66 10.04 -21.32
C GLU A 513 -2.71 9.88 -20.20
N ALA A 514 -2.33 10.00 -18.95
CA ALA A 514 -3.25 9.99 -17.81
C ALA A 514 -4.21 11.19 -17.83
N GLU A 515 -3.72 12.39 -18.14
CA GLU A 515 -4.55 13.59 -18.30
C GLU A 515 -5.51 13.51 -19.50
N ALA A 516 -5.02 13.05 -20.65
CA ALA A 516 -5.83 12.92 -21.88
C ALA A 516 -6.98 11.91 -21.70
N ASN A 517 -6.78 10.88 -20.89
CA ASN A 517 -7.79 9.87 -20.59
C ASN A 517 -8.70 10.23 -19.38
N LYS A 518 -8.36 11.26 -18.62
CA LYS A 518 -9.06 11.66 -17.38
C LYS A 518 -10.59 11.82 -17.56
N GLU A 519 -11.02 12.52 -18.64
CA GLU A 519 -12.45 12.71 -18.93
C GLU A 519 -13.12 11.44 -19.44
N ALA A 520 -12.44 10.66 -20.28
CA ALA A 520 -12.95 9.39 -20.77
C ALA A 520 -13.07 8.35 -19.65
N ASP A 521 -12.06 8.27 -18.78
CA ASP A 521 -12.05 7.38 -17.62
C ASP A 521 -13.10 7.81 -16.58
N LYS A 522 -13.32 9.13 -16.40
CA LYS A 522 -14.40 9.66 -15.55
C LYS A 522 -15.78 9.28 -16.10
N LYS A 523 -16.03 9.46 -17.40
CA LYS A 523 -17.32 9.07 -18.04
C LYS A 523 -17.58 7.57 -17.93
N LYS A 524 -16.55 6.74 -18.13
CA LYS A 524 -16.67 5.29 -17.96
C LYS A 524 -17.01 4.91 -16.53
N ARG A 525 -16.35 5.52 -15.57
CA ARG A 525 -16.62 5.31 -14.15
C ARG A 525 -18.04 5.72 -13.77
N ASP A 526 -18.46 6.95 -14.15
CA ASP A 526 -19.82 7.44 -13.88
C ASP A 526 -20.87 6.47 -14.47
N SER A 527 -20.56 5.85 -15.61
CA SER A 527 -21.39 4.81 -16.21
C SER A 527 -21.46 3.54 -15.35
N VAL A 528 -20.33 3.07 -14.84
CA VAL A 528 -20.25 1.87 -13.99
C VAL A 528 -20.95 2.11 -12.65
N ASP A 529 -20.71 3.26 -12.03
CA ASP A 529 -21.35 3.63 -10.76
C ASP A 529 -22.89 3.76 -10.91
N ALA A 530 -23.37 4.37 -12.00
CA ALA A 530 -24.79 4.45 -12.31
C ALA A 530 -25.43 3.07 -12.52
N ARG A 531 -24.74 2.15 -13.21
CA ARG A 531 -25.18 0.77 -13.41
C ARG A 531 -25.25 0.00 -12.10
N ASN A 532 -24.21 0.07 -11.28
CA ASN A 532 -24.16 -0.63 -9.99
C ASN A 532 -25.26 -0.14 -9.03
N GLN A 533 -25.53 1.18 -9.00
CA GLN A 533 -26.64 1.73 -8.23
C GLN A 533 -28.00 1.23 -8.75
N ALA A 534 -28.17 1.24 -10.06
CA ALA A 534 -29.39 0.76 -10.72
C ALA A 534 -29.65 -0.73 -10.47
N ASP A 535 -28.64 -1.59 -10.58
CA ASP A 535 -28.74 -3.03 -10.32
C ASP A 535 -29.06 -3.30 -8.84
N THR A 536 -28.41 -2.59 -7.92
CA THR A 536 -28.68 -2.73 -6.47
C THR A 536 -30.11 -2.35 -6.13
N LEU A 537 -30.58 -1.22 -6.67
CA LEU A 537 -31.95 -0.75 -6.45
C LEU A 537 -32.97 -1.71 -7.06
N LEU A 538 -32.74 -2.17 -8.28
CA LEU A 538 -33.60 -3.13 -8.98
C LEU A 538 -33.75 -4.41 -8.16
N HIS A 539 -32.64 -4.99 -7.73
CA HIS A 539 -32.64 -6.21 -6.93
C HIS A 539 -33.36 -6.03 -5.58
N ALA A 540 -33.08 -4.91 -4.87
CA ALA A 540 -33.75 -4.60 -3.60
C ALA A 540 -35.27 -4.39 -3.80
N THR A 541 -35.68 -3.68 -4.86
CA THR A 541 -37.09 -3.45 -5.16
C THR A 541 -37.82 -4.73 -5.50
N GLU A 542 -37.23 -5.62 -6.32
CA GLU A 542 -37.81 -6.92 -6.68
C GLU A 542 -37.95 -7.85 -5.46
N LYS A 543 -36.96 -7.85 -4.58
CA LYS A 543 -37.03 -8.60 -3.32
C LYS A 543 -38.13 -8.07 -2.43
N ASN A 544 -38.22 -6.75 -2.22
CA ASN A 544 -39.24 -6.12 -1.41
C ASN A 544 -40.66 -6.32 -2.00
N LEU A 545 -40.81 -6.31 -3.32
CA LEU A 545 -42.06 -6.61 -4.00
C LEU A 545 -42.53 -8.07 -3.81
N LYS A 546 -41.56 -8.99 -3.79
CA LYS A 546 -41.86 -10.43 -3.51
C LYS A 546 -42.30 -10.65 -2.07
N GLU A 547 -41.66 -9.98 -1.11
CA GLU A 547 -41.89 -10.19 0.32
C GLU A 547 -43.10 -9.36 0.83
N HIS A 548 -43.31 -8.18 0.27
CA HIS A 548 -44.26 -7.18 0.81
C HIS A 548 -45.25 -6.64 -0.22
N GLY A 549 -45.22 -7.09 -1.46
CA GLY A 549 -46.07 -6.60 -2.56
C GLY A 549 -47.58 -6.76 -2.32
N ALA A 550 -47.97 -7.69 -1.46
CA ALA A 550 -49.39 -7.83 -1.03
C ALA A 550 -49.88 -6.68 -0.13
N LYS A 551 -49.00 -5.81 0.36
CA LYS A 551 -49.31 -4.68 1.28
C LYS A 551 -49.48 -3.36 0.55
N VAL A 552 -49.27 -3.31 -0.75
CA VAL A 552 -49.48 -2.13 -1.61
C VAL A 552 -50.66 -2.37 -2.55
N SER A 553 -51.24 -1.29 -3.08
CA SER A 553 -52.34 -1.42 -4.03
C SER A 553 -51.89 -2.11 -5.33
N GLU A 554 -52.78 -2.85 -6.01
CA GLU A 554 -52.45 -3.50 -7.30
C GLU A 554 -52.02 -2.45 -8.37
N ALA A 555 -52.51 -1.20 -8.31
CA ALA A 555 -52.12 -0.13 -9.20
C ALA A 555 -50.64 0.31 -8.92
N ASP A 556 -50.27 0.47 -7.65
CA ASP A 556 -48.89 0.82 -7.25
C ASP A 556 -47.91 -0.30 -7.58
N LYS A 557 -48.29 -1.55 -7.28
CA LYS A 557 -47.50 -2.74 -7.63
C LYS A 557 -47.20 -2.81 -9.13
N LYS A 558 -48.20 -2.63 -9.98
CA LYS A 558 -48.05 -2.61 -11.43
C LYS A 558 -47.16 -1.46 -11.90
N THR A 559 -47.23 -0.30 -11.24
CA THR A 559 -46.35 0.84 -11.54
C THR A 559 -44.89 0.54 -11.22
N ILE A 560 -44.62 -0.07 -10.06
CA ILE A 560 -43.28 -0.47 -9.64
C ILE A 560 -42.71 -1.55 -10.58
N GLU A 561 -43.49 -2.56 -10.92
CA GLU A 561 -43.11 -3.62 -11.87
C GLU A 561 -42.77 -3.04 -13.25
N THR A 562 -43.54 -2.06 -13.73
CA THR A 562 -43.27 -1.37 -14.99
C THR A 562 -41.98 -0.55 -14.94
N SER A 563 -41.76 0.18 -13.85
CA SER A 563 -40.52 0.95 -13.66
C SER A 563 -39.29 0.03 -13.55
N ALA A 564 -39.42 -1.09 -12.84
CA ALA A 564 -38.37 -2.10 -12.74
C ALA A 564 -38.04 -2.75 -14.11
N ALA A 565 -39.06 -3.08 -14.90
CA ALA A 565 -38.87 -3.61 -16.25
C ALA A 565 -38.20 -2.58 -17.19
N ASN A 566 -38.58 -1.31 -17.10
CA ASN A 566 -37.95 -0.23 -17.86
C ASN A 566 -36.48 -0.05 -17.50
N LEU A 567 -36.15 -0.06 -16.19
CA LEU A 567 -34.76 0.01 -15.73
C LEU A 567 -33.95 -1.19 -16.18
N ARG A 568 -34.52 -2.41 -16.08
CA ARG A 568 -33.85 -3.64 -16.56
C ARG A 568 -33.56 -3.57 -18.07
N ASN A 569 -34.43 -2.95 -18.86
CA ASN A 569 -34.19 -2.76 -20.29
C ASN A 569 -33.14 -1.68 -20.55
N ALA A 570 -33.14 -0.58 -19.82
CA ALA A 570 -32.11 0.45 -19.91
C ALA A 570 -30.71 -0.08 -19.55
N LEU A 571 -30.63 -0.98 -18.57
CA LEU A 571 -29.37 -1.67 -18.18
C LEU A 571 -28.78 -2.57 -19.28
N LYS A 572 -29.52 -2.97 -20.30
CA LYS A 572 -28.99 -3.69 -21.48
C LYS A 572 -28.29 -2.74 -22.46
N GLY A 573 -28.63 -1.44 -22.41
CA GLY A 573 -28.02 -0.39 -23.23
C GLY A 573 -26.75 0.18 -22.62
N THR A 574 -26.16 1.20 -23.25
CA THR A 574 -24.94 1.90 -22.79
C THR A 574 -25.19 3.36 -22.43
N ASP A 575 -26.43 3.82 -22.52
CA ASP A 575 -26.81 5.20 -22.24
C ASP A 575 -26.94 5.45 -20.73
N VAL A 576 -26.01 6.20 -20.18
CA VAL A 576 -25.92 6.50 -18.73
C VAL A 576 -27.06 7.41 -18.28
N GLU A 577 -27.43 8.38 -19.11
CA GLU A 577 -28.50 9.32 -18.77
C GLU A 577 -29.86 8.62 -18.71
N GLU A 578 -30.09 7.68 -19.63
CA GLU A 578 -31.29 6.85 -19.61
C GLU A 578 -31.32 5.95 -18.36
N ILE A 579 -30.20 5.31 -17.99
CA ILE A 579 -30.09 4.47 -16.80
C ILE A 579 -30.39 5.31 -15.54
N GLN A 580 -29.78 6.48 -15.40
CA GLN A 580 -30.01 7.36 -14.26
C GLN A 580 -31.46 7.81 -14.15
N LYS A 581 -32.07 8.21 -15.28
CA LYS A 581 -33.48 8.60 -15.34
C LYS A 581 -34.40 7.45 -14.91
N LYS A 582 -34.16 6.24 -15.44
CA LYS A 582 -34.97 5.06 -15.08
C LYS A 582 -34.75 4.62 -13.63
N THR A 583 -33.56 4.85 -13.10
CA THR A 583 -33.27 4.63 -11.67
C THR A 583 -34.09 5.58 -10.80
N GLN A 584 -34.16 6.87 -11.14
CA GLN A 584 -35.01 7.83 -10.44
C GLN A 584 -36.50 7.49 -10.55
N ASP A 585 -36.97 7.06 -11.74
CA ASP A 585 -38.35 6.64 -11.94
C ASP A 585 -38.70 5.45 -11.00
N LEU A 586 -37.76 4.51 -10.84
CA LEU A 586 -37.94 3.36 -9.93
C LEU A 586 -37.92 3.78 -8.45
N VAL A 587 -37.01 4.69 -8.05
CA VAL A 587 -37.00 5.25 -6.70
C VAL A 587 -38.35 5.87 -6.35
N GLN A 588 -38.86 6.74 -7.21
CA GLN A 588 -40.15 7.41 -6.97
C GLN A 588 -41.33 6.45 -6.89
N SER A 589 -41.38 5.46 -7.80
CA SER A 589 -42.46 4.48 -7.78
C SER A 589 -42.38 3.54 -6.58
N SER A 590 -41.19 3.25 -6.05
CA SER A 590 -40.98 2.35 -4.92
C SER A 590 -41.16 2.99 -3.54
N MET A 591 -41.29 4.33 -3.42
CA MET A 591 -41.47 5.03 -2.13
C MET A 591 -42.67 4.49 -1.34
N LYS A 592 -43.80 4.24 -1.99
CA LYS A 592 -45.01 3.68 -1.34
C LYS A 592 -44.78 2.25 -0.81
N LEU A 593 -43.95 1.47 -1.49
CA LEU A 593 -43.56 0.15 -1.03
C LEU A 593 -42.67 0.26 0.23
N GLY A 594 -41.74 1.21 0.25
CA GLY A 594 -40.92 1.53 1.41
C GLY A 594 -41.76 1.92 2.63
N GLU A 595 -42.76 2.80 2.45
CA GLU A 595 -43.69 3.16 3.52
C GLU A 595 -44.51 1.98 4.04
N ALA A 596 -44.95 1.10 3.15
CA ALA A 596 -45.71 -0.10 3.53
C ALA A 596 -44.84 -1.11 4.30
N VAL A 597 -43.56 -1.24 3.93
CA VAL A 597 -42.57 -2.07 4.66
C VAL A 597 -42.32 -1.49 6.05
N TYR A 598 -42.08 -0.19 6.16
CA TYR A 598 -41.84 0.49 7.43
C TYR A 598 -43.03 0.37 8.40
N LYS A 599 -44.25 0.62 7.94
CA LYS A 599 -45.48 0.44 8.71
C LYS A 599 -45.68 -1.00 9.20
N SER A 600 -45.25 -1.97 8.40
CA SER A 600 -45.37 -3.39 8.77
C SER A 600 -44.36 -3.80 9.83
N GLN A 601 -43.18 -3.19 9.85
CA GLN A 601 -42.17 -3.45 10.88
C GLN A 601 -42.55 -2.81 12.22
N GLN A 602 -43.22 -1.64 12.22
CA GLN A 602 -43.77 -1.02 13.44
C GLN A 602 -44.92 -1.81 14.05
N ASN A 603 -45.75 -2.43 13.21
CA ASN A 603 -46.88 -3.26 13.69
C ASN A 603 -46.48 -4.68 14.13
N ALA A 604 -45.23 -5.07 13.97
CA ALA A 604 -44.71 -6.37 14.39
C ALA A 604 -44.11 -6.39 15.81
N LYS A 605 -44.23 -5.30 16.60
CA LYS A 605 -43.90 -5.33 18.02
C LYS A 605 -45.08 -5.96 18.78
N PRO A 606 -44.89 -7.05 19.53
CA PRO A 606 -45.97 -7.67 20.29
C PRO A 606 -46.39 -6.76 21.46
N ASP A 607 -47.69 -6.57 21.56
CA ASP A 607 -48.36 -5.97 22.72
C ASP A 607 -48.14 -6.87 23.96
N ALA A 608 -47.30 -6.45 24.87
CA ALA A 608 -47.08 -7.13 26.14
C ALA A 608 -47.69 -6.29 27.28
N THR A 609 -49.00 -6.41 27.42
CA THR A 609 -49.67 -6.09 28.69
C THR A 609 -49.83 -7.35 29.55
N ALA A 610 -49.01 -7.52 30.60
CA ALA A 610 -49.38 -8.21 31.82
C ALA A 610 -48.40 -7.89 32.94
N LYS A 611 -48.88 -7.04 33.86
CA LYS A 611 -48.75 -6.99 35.35
C LYS A 611 -47.47 -7.50 36.03
N ASP A 612 -46.80 -6.50 36.58
CA ASP A 612 -46.41 -6.34 37.98
C ASP A 612 -45.92 -7.57 38.81
N ASN A 613 -44.66 -7.55 39.19
CA ASN A 613 -44.21 -7.57 40.58
C ASN A 613 -42.67 -7.41 40.69
N GLY A 614 -42.31 -6.47 41.59
CA GLY A 614 -40.98 -5.93 41.75
C GLY A 614 -39.87 -6.88 42.13
N LYS A 615 -38.67 -6.51 41.70
CA LYS A 615 -37.46 -6.42 42.54
C LYS A 615 -36.37 -5.67 41.74
N LYS A 616 -35.79 -4.70 42.42
CA LYS A 616 -34.58 -3.99 42.01
C LYS A 616 -33.43 -4.98 41.81
N ASP A 617 -32.69 -4.81 40.71
CA ASP A 617 -31.24 -4.95 40.77
C ASP A 617 -30.59 -4.11 39.65
N GLU A 618 -29.48 -3.49 40.01
CA GLU A 618 -28.75 -2.51 39.22
C GLU A 618 -27.83 -3.19 38.19
N GLY A 619 -27.68 -2.55 37.00
CA GLY A 619 -26.40 -2.61 36.30
C GLY A 619 -26.38 -3.22 34.91
N LYS A 620 -26.32 -2.37 33.95
CA LYS A 620 -25.45 -2.21 32.75
C LYS A 620 -26.23 -1.77 31.52
N LYS A 621 -25.90 -0.56 31.11
CA LYS A 621 -26.29 0.00 29.82
C LYS A 621 -25.46 -0.66 28.72
N ASP A 622 -26.12 -1.09 27.64
CA ASP A 622 -25.56 -1.22 26.30
C ASP A 622 -26.27 -0.22 25.41
N ASP A 623 -25.52 0.82 25.06
CA ASP A 623 -25.90 1.79 24.03
C ASP A 623 -25.43 1.26 22.68
N ASN A 624 -26.35 1.09 21.75
CA ASN A 624 -26.07 1.18 20.31
C ASN A 624 -27.37 1.10 19.49
N VAL A 625 -28.02 2.25 19.32
CA VAL A 625 -28.84 2.55 18.13
C VAL A 625 -28.74 4.05 17.91
N VAL A 626 -28.13 4.46 16.81
CA VAL A 626 -28.12 5.85 16.35
C VAL A 626 -29.24 6.02 15.35
N ASP A 627 -30.27 6.72 15.75
CA ASP A 627 -31.29 7.26 14.86
C ASP A 627 -30.72 8.50 14.15
N ALA A 628 -30.77 8.51 12.83
CA ALA A 628 -30.45 9.68 12.01
C ALA A 628 -31.72 10.53 11.81
N ASP A 629 -31.83 11.61 12.57
CA ASP A 629 -32.79 12.67 12.32
C ASP A 629 -32.28 13.59 11.22
N PHE A 630 -33.07 13.74 10.15
CA PHE A 630 -32.86 14.76 9.13
C PHE A 630 -33.69 16.00 9.52
N GLU A 631 -33.03 17.05 9.93
CA GLU A 631 -33.64 18.41 10.01
C GLU A 631 -33.41 19.16 8.71
N GLU A 632 -34.53 19.57 8.11
CA GLU A 632 -34.61 20.48 6.95
C GLU A 632 -34.30 21.90 7.40
N VAL A 633 -33.14 22.45 7.02
CA VAL A 633 -32.81 23.87 7.25
C VAL A 633 -33.44 24.72 6.16
N LYS A 634 -34.48 25.46 6.52
CA LYS A 634 -35.05 26.56 5.69
C LYS A 634 -34.14 27.77 5.78
N GLU A 635 -33.62 28.20 4.63
CA GLU A 635 -32.97 29.49 4.47
C GLU A 635 -33.95 30.63 4.81
N LYS A 636 -33.51 31.53 5.69
CA LYS A 636 -34.09 32.89 5.82
C LYS A 636 -33.06 33.88 5.30
N GLU A 637 -33.44 34.59 4.22
CA GLU A 637 -32.90 35.88 3.86
C GLU A 637 -33.30 36.90 4.92
N GLU A 638 -32.35 37.67 5.44
CA GLU A 638 -32.61 39.02 5.94
C GLU A 638 -31.36 39.91 5.82
N ASP A 639 -31.58 40.87 5.02
CA ASP A 639 -31.13 42.22 4.79
C ASP A 639 -29.94 42.83 5.56
N LYS A 640 -29.26 43.65 4.72
CA LYS A 640 -28.28 44.70 5.00
C LYS A 640 -28.71 45.68 6.08
N GLU A 641 -27.78 46.19 6.87
CA GLU A 641 -27.31 47.58 6.87
C GLU A 641 -26.35 47.93 8.01
N LYS A 642 -25.25 48.59 7.60
CA LYS A 642 -24.52 49.73 8.21
C LYS A 642 -23.72 49.61 9.51
N SER A 643 -22.47 49.96 9.28
CA SER A 643 -21.63 50.97 9.98
C SER A 643 -20.95 50.57 11.33
N ALA A 644 -19.68 50.51 11.35
CA ALA A 644 -18.61 51.42 11.78
C ALA A 644 -17.27 50.74 11.71
#